data_8bf7102992169415ba9c42ad99341089
#
_entry.id   8bf7102992169415ba9c42ad99341089
#
_cell.length_a   1.000
_cell.length_b   1.000
_cell.length_c   1.000
_cell.angle_alpha   90.00
_cell.angle_beta   90.00
_cell.angle_gamma   90.00
#
_symmetry.space_group_name_H-M   'P 1'
#
loop_
_entity.id
_entity.type
_entity.pdbx_description
1 polymer ?
#
loop_
_entity_poly.entity_id
_entity_poly.type
_entity_poly.pdbx_seq_one_letter_code
_entity_poly.pdbx_strand_id
1 'polypeptide(L)'
;MRKIITLFLLFFAFYLGFSQSVLINELDADTPSTDLLEFIELKTPNPFSPLDGYVLVLFNGSASGGDSSYFTLDLDGFVTDVNGLFVLGAEALRPTPDYVIPLNLIQNGADAVALYQGSFFDFPDGTLATTTNLIDALVYDTSDPDDVGLMGLLGQTIQINENENSGKDTESIQRANDGSWFVAAPTPKMLNDGSGVILNGVEIVLSANLFDEGDTFDITLVADFNVSENVTFPFSLTNGNFTNADFTGNAFVTILSGTNTGSTSITLLADGVTEEDEFMQITHTGLPPEFFRVNDKVTVTVIDGDFAISPWGTPLNPTFGNVQSTAPRDYYDSLDGLSGANLVQALQDFLAKPFVVRTHSYADIIDILKAADQNPENNNQVWLLYREEPRAKFLFQETSTGTGFWNREHVYPRSRGGFNSIQDDELADGINFWWETNADSLRHANSDAHHLRASDANENSSRGNQFYGPGQYEGPLGNEGSFKGDVSRAILYMAIRYNGLNVVNGFPTLVGEFGDLATLLQWHAADPPDDFEMNRNNVIYTWQKNRNPFIDFPEMVDFIWGPKAGDIWSQTLSLVDFQKNRFKVYPNPSNGQLFFTGIKDETIVQIFSITGQKVFEKTIFQDADIQVNMRSGVYLVKTTATSGTQTQKVIFR
;
A
#
# COMPACT_ATOMS: atom_id res chain seq x y z
N MET A 1 12.68 -3.67 -74.28
CA MET A 1 13.24 -4.23 -73.02
C MET A 1 14.49 -3.56 -72.50
N ARG A 2 15.25 -2.72 -73.22
CA ARG A 2 16.49 -2.05 -72.72
C ARG A 2 16.24 -0.71 -71.97
N LYS A 3 15.05 -0.11 -72.07
CA LYS A 3 14.79 1.20 -71.41
C LYS A 3 14.17 1.08 -70.00
N ILE A 4 13.67 -0.11 -69.60
CA ILE A 4 13.07 -0.33 -68.29
C ILE A 4 14.13 -0.71 -67.25
N ILE A 5 15.26 -1.30 -67.64
CA ILE A 5 16.35 -1.70 -66.72
C ILE A 5 17.15 -0.50 -66.22
N THR A 6 17.23 0.59 -67.02
CA THR A 6 17.99 1.80 -66.64
C THR A 6 17.20 2.65 -65.63
N LEU A 7 15.89 2.56 -65.57
CA LEU A 7 15.05 3.29 -64.61
C LEU A 7 15.04 2.60 -63.21
N PHE A 8 15.24 1.29 -63.16
CA PHE A 8 15.30 0.54 -61.90
C PHE A 8 16.63 0.67 -61.16
N LEU A 9 17.72 0.95 -61.89
CA LEU A 9 19.05 1.18 -61.29
C LEU A 9 19.22 2.61 -60.72
N LEU A 10 18.42 3.58 -61.15
CA LEU A 10 18.46 4.93 -60.61
C LEU A 10 17.61 5.08 -59.31
N PHE A 11 16.74 4.14 -59.00
CA PHE A 11 15.97 4.16 -57.74
C PHE A 11 16.72 3.48 -56.57
N PHE A 12 17.79 2.73 -56.85
CA PHE A 12 18.61 2.08 -55.81
C PHE A 12 19.81 2.90 -55.35
N ALA A 13 20.05 4.07 -55.92
CA ALA A 13 21.20 4.91 -55.63
C ALA A 13 20.90 6.05 -54.62
N PHE A 14 19.73 6.10 -54.03
CA PHE A 14 19.36 7.14 -53.06
C PHE A 14 19.20 6.67 -51.62
N TYR A 15 19.68 5.47 -51.28
CA TYR A 15 19.85 5.05 -49.89
C TYR A 15 21.36 5.01 -49.52
N LEU A 16 22.09 6.08 -49.81
CA LEU A 16 23.26 6.40 -49.00
C LEU A 16 22.72 7.14 -47.78
N GLY A 17 22.43 6.40 -46.72
CA GLY A 17 22.06 6.94 -45.43
C GLY A 17 23.14 7.92 -45.00
N PHE A 18 22.78 9.15 -44.75
CA PHE A 18 23.59 10.03 -43.93
C PHE A 18 23.67 9.31 -42.59
N SER A 19 24.85 8.80 -42.25
CA SER A 19 25.16 8.37 -40.89
C SER A 19 25.00 9.62 -40.03
N GLN A 20 23.91 9.69 -39.31
CA GLN A 20 23.69 10.72 -38.33
C GLN A 20 24.61 10.35 -37.16
N SER A 21 25.68 11.10 -36.97
CA SER A 21 26.61 10.82 -35.86
C SER A 21 26.02 11.33 -34.58
N VAL A 22 25.67 10.44 -33.65
CA VAL A 22 25.40 10.75 -32.27
C VAL A 22 26.73 10.84 -31.53
N LEU A 23 26.92 11.83 -30.67
CA LEU A 23 28.16 12.03 -29.92
C LEU A 23 27.86 12.20 -28.44
N ILE A 24 28.77 11.84 -27.58
CA ILE A 24 28.75 12.19 -26.14
C ILE A 24 29.06 13.68 -26.06
N ASN A 25 28.17 14.47 -25.45
CA ASN A 25 28.26 15.93 -25.41
C ASN A 25 28.72 16.44 -24.05
N GLU A 26 28.20 15.83 -22.96
CA GLU A 26 28.47 16.25 -21.58
C GLU A 26 28.40 15.05 -20.63
N LEU A 27 29.21 15.07 -19.58
CA LEU A 27 29.20 14.11 -18.49
C LEU A 27 29.44 14.81 -17.17
N ASP A 28 28.61 14.56 -16.18
CA ASP A 28 28.75 14.95 -14.78
C ASP A 28 28.72 13.68 -13.94
N ALA A 29 29.86 13.26 -13.40
CA ALA A 29 30.01 11.99 -12.70
C ALA A 29 30.03 12.17 -11.17
N ASP A 30 30.53 13.30 -10.65
CA ASP A 30 30.72 13.52 -9.21
C ASP A 30 29.96 14.79 -8.78
N THR A 31 28.81 14.61 -8.19
CA THR A 31 27.95 15.70 -7.71
C THR A 31 27.92 15.77 -6.18
N PRO A 32 27.50 16.90 -5.55
CA PRO A 32 27.58 17.03 -4.10
C PRO A 32 26.87 15.91 -3.33
N SER A 33 27.52 15.31 -2.33
CA SER A 33 27.00 14.34 -1.38
C SER A 33 26.81 12.93 -1.97
N THR A 34 25.62 12.56 -2.45
CA THR A 34 25.26 11.21 -2.90
C THR A 34 24.95 11.15 -4.39
N ASP A 35 25.60 11.98 -5.18
CA ASP A 35 25.47 12.03 -6.65
C ASP A 35 24.02 12.05 -7.16
N LEU A 36 23.25 13.00 -6.61
CA LEU A 36 21.82 13.16 -6.92
C LEU A 36 21.57 13.84 -8.28
N LEU A 37 22.60 14.37 -8.93
CA LEU A 37 22.49 15.18 -10.15
C LEU A 37 23.37 14.65 -11.29
N GLU A 38 23.95 13.47 -11.15
CA GLU A 38 24.78 12.85 -12.19
C GLU A 38 24.02 12.65 -13.50
N PHE A 39 24.71 12.88 -14.64
CA PHE A 39 24.11 12.68 -15.95
C PHE A 39 25.13 12.47 -17.08
N ILE A 40 24.63 11.91 -18.18
CA ILE A 40 25.29 11.83 -19.48
C ILE A 40 24.38 12.47 -20.52
N GLU A 41 24.94 13.31 -21.35
CA GLU A 41 24.21 13.95 -22.46
C GLU A 41 24.78 13.52 -23.81
N LEU A 42 23.89 13.11 -24.71
CA LEU A 42 24.19 12.83 -26.11
C LEU A 42 23.73 13.98 -27.00
N LYS A 43 24.43 14.20 -28.13
CA LYS A 43 24.11 15.25 -29.10
C LYS A 43 24.06 14.72 -30.51
N THR A 44 23.03 15.15 -31.24
CA THR A 44 22.88 14.94 -32.68
C THR A 44 22.99 16.25 -33.46
N PRO A 45 23.38 16.22 -34.75
CA PRO A 45 23.49 17.44 -35.58
C PRO A 45 22.12 18.14 -35.81
N ASN A 46 21.02 17.43 -35.69
CA ASN A 46 19.69 17.95 -35.94
C ASN A 46 18.77 17.68 -34.74
N PRO A 47 17.86 18.59 -34.41
CA PRO A 47 16.79 18.34 -33.46
C PRO A 47 15.92 17.13 -33.84
N PHE A 48 15.29 16.52 -32.82
CA PHE A 48 14.31 15.42 -32.97
C PHE A 48 14.83 14.23 -33.79
N SER A 49 16.12 13.94 -33.65
CA SER A 49 16.78 12.82 -34.33
C SER A 49 16.52 11.51 -33.59
N PRO A 50 16.09 10.44 -34.29
CA PRO A 50 15.96 9.12 -33.67
C PRO A 50 17.32 8.57 -33.28
N LEU A 51 17.36 7.84 -32.14
CA LEU A 51 18.55 7.18 -31.61
C LEU A 51 18.53 5.67 -31.87
N ASP A 52 17.66 5.19 -32.76
CA ASP A 52 17.54 3.76 -33.09
C ASP A 52 18.86 3.20 -33.62
N GLY A 53 19.21 2.00 -33.14
CA GLY A 53 20.41 1.27 -33.50
C GLY A 53 21.68 1.73 -32.80
N TYR A 54 21.57 2.60 -31.79
CA TYR A 54 22.68 2.98 -30.91
C TYR A 54 22.51 2.34 -29.53
N VAL A 55 23.64 2.04 -28.89
CA VAL A 55 23.72 1.54 -27.53
C VAL A 55 24.77 2.29 -26.75
N LEU A 56 24.42 2.77 -25.54
CA LEU A 56 25.32 3.44 -24.62
C LEU A 56 25.82 2.43 -23.59
N VAL A 57 27.12 2.40 -23.32
CA VAL A 57 27.76 1.43 -22.43
C VAL A 57 28.69 2.16 -21.47
N LEU A 58 28.60 1.84 -20.17
CA LEU A 58 29.52 2.29 -19.13
C LEU A 58 30.53 1.18 -18.82
N PHE A 59 31.83 1.54 -18.76
CA PHE A 59 32.94 0.64 -18.49
C PHE A 59 33.66 1.05 -17.22
N ASN A 60 33.98 0.06 -16.38
CA ASN A 60 34.74 0.25 -15.14
C ASN A 60 36.20 -0.07 -15.38
N GLY A 61 37.07 0.95 -15.34
CA GLY A 61 38.51 0.84 -15.52
C GLY A 61 39.29 0.46 -14.27
N SER A 62 38.61 0.31 -13.10
CA SER A 62 39.32 -0.14 -11.91
C SER A 62 39.91 -1.54 -12.10
N ALA A 63 40.94 -1.87 -11.36
CA ALA A 63 41.58 -3.20 -11.42
C ALA A 63 40.59 -4.36 -11.13
N SER A 64 39.53 -4.10 -10.38
CA SER A 64 38.44 -5.06 -10.11
C SER A 64 37.36 -5.05 -11.19
N GLY A 65 37.20 -3.96 -11.91
CA GLY A 65 36.25 -3.81 -13.02
C GLY A 65 36.80 -4.38 -14.32
N GLY A 66 38.14 -4.35 -14.51
CA GLY A 66 38.83 -4.99 -15.59
C GLY A 66 38.45 -4.47 -16.98
N ASP A 67 38.27 -3.16 -17.12
CA ASP A 67 37.92 -2.46 -18.37
C ASP A 67 36.63 -3.01 -19.02
N SER A 68 35.70 -3.46 -18.19
CA SER A 68 34.52 -4.19 -18.63
C SER A 68 33.23 -3.40 -18.35
N SER A 69 32.20 -3.70 -19.16
CA SER A 69 30.86 -3.07 -19.02
C SER A 69 30.21 -3.41 -17.71
N TYR A 70 29.52 -2.43 -17.11
CA TYR A 70 28.69 -2.60 -15.91
C TYR A 70 27.28 -2.02 -16.07
N PHE A 71 27.05 -1.27 -17.15
CA PHE A 71 25.73 -0.78 -17.51
C PHE A 71 25.63 -0.64 -19.03
N THR A 72 24.49 -1.02 -19.59
CA THR A 72 24.21 -0.94 -21.02
C THR A 72 22.79 -0.45 -21.23
N LEU A 73 22.60 0.61 -22.02
CA LEU A 73 21.30 1.13 -22.40
C LEU A 73 21.12 1.08 -23.91
N ASP A 74 20.11 0.36 -24.37
CA ASP A 74 19.63 0.39 -25.76
C ASP A 74 18.88 1.70 -25.99
N LEU A 75 19.24 2.44 -27.04
CA LEU A 75 18.64 3.73 -27.34
C LEU A 75 17.51 3.66 -28.37
N ASP A 76 17.07 2.46 -28.75
CA ASP A 76 15.94 2.25 -29.67
C ASP A 76 14.65 2.87 -29.09
N GLY A 77 13.96 3.65 -29.92
CA GLY A 77 12.71 4.32 -29.55
C GLY A 77 12.88 5.70 -28.90
N PHE A 78 14.11 6.09 -28.56
CA PHE A 78 14.38 7.45 -28.07
C PHE A 78 14.66 8.43 -29.20
N VAL A 79 14.40 9.71 -28.90
CA VAL A 79 14.54 10.83 -29.86
C VAL A 79 15.15 12.01 -29.09
N THR A 80 16.08 12.72 -29.74
CA THR A 80 16.66 13.96 -29.17
C THR A 80 15.64 15.10 -29.11
N ASP A 81 15.89 16.08 -28.26
CA ASP A 81 15.04 17.25 -28.05
C ASP A 81 15.17 18.32 -29.15
N VAL A 82 14.59 19.52 -28.88
CA VAL A 82 14.63 20.70 -29.76
C VAL A 82 16.06 21.23 -29.99
N ASN A 83 17.01 20.94 -29.11
CA ASN A 83 18.43 21.29 -29.24
C ASN A 83 19.26 20.16 -29.88
N GLY A 84 18.64 19.01 -30.17
CA GLY A 84 19.34 17.82 -30.64
C GLY A 84 20.03 17.04 -29.51
N LEU A 85 19.60 17.24 -28.27
CA LEU A 85 20.18 16.65 -27.06
C LEU A 85 19.31 15.52 -26.50
N PHE A 86 19.93 14.56 -25.86
CA PHE A 86 19.29 13.47 -25.11
C PHE A 86 20.06 13.23 -23.82
N VAL A 87 19.38 13.31 -22.68
CA VAL A 87 19.98 13.25 -21.36
C VAL A 87 19.54 11.98 -20.63
N LEU A 88 20.52 11.20 -20.17
CA LEU A 88 20.37 10.19 -19.14
C LEU A 88 20.82 10.79 -17.82
N GLY A 89 20.04 10.77 -16.76
CA GLY A 89 20.46 11.39 -15.51
C GLY A 89 19.63 10.97 -14.31
N ALA A 90 20.10 11.37 -13.14
CA ALA A 90 19.40 11.13 -11.89
C ALA A 90 18.02 11.84 -11.86
N GLU A 91 17.07 11.29 -11.12
CA GLU A 91 15.69 11.80 -11.04
C GLU A 91 15.60 13.27 -10.58
N ALA A 92 16.53 13.69 -9.73
CA ALA A 92 16.57 15.07 -9.21
C ALA A 92 17.14 16.08 -10.20
N LEU A 93 17.75 15.65 -11.31
CA LEU A 93 18.33 16.53 -12.34
C LEU A 93 17.27 17.46 -12.94
N ARG A 94 17.64 18.72 -13.22
CA ARG A 94 16.80 19.70 -13.91
C ARG A 94 17.58 20.40 -15.02
N PRO A 95 17.02 20.48 -16.25
CA PRO A 95 15.73 19.92 -16.72
C PRO A 95 15.64 18.40 -16.55
N THR A 96 14.41 17.87 -16.37
CA THR A 96 14.18 16.44 -16.21
C THR A 96 14.85 15.62 -17.32
N PRO A 97 15.63 14.57 -17.01
CA PRO A 97 16.29 13.73 -18.00
C PRO A 97 15.29 12.98 -18.88
N ASP A 98 15.69 12.61 -20.10
CA ASP A 98 14.89 11.81 -21.02
C ASP A 98 14.84 10.34 -20.58
N TYR A 99 15.88 9.89 -19.87
CA TYR A 99 15.97 8.58 -19.24
C TYR A 99 16.52 8.71 -17.81
N VAL A 100 15.73 8.24 -16.83
CA VAL A 100 16.14 8.27 -15.42
C VAL A 100 17.02 7.07 -15.10
N ILE A 101 18.22 7.33 -14.56
CA ILE A 101 19.15 6.31 -14.11
C ILE A 101 19.08 6.11 -12.58
N PRO A 102 19.48 4.93 -12.06
CA PRO A 102 19.67 4.72 -10.62
C PRO A 102 20.72 5.68 -10.04
N LEU A 103 20.56 6.11 -8.80
CA LEU A 103 21.55 6.94 -8.11
C LEU A 103 22.90 6.22 -7.98
N ASN A 104 23.98 6.97 -8.09
CA ASN A 104 25.37 6.48 -8.09
C ASN A 104 25.64 5.41 -9.18
N LEU A 105 25.00 5.53 -10.32
CA LEU A 105 25.27 4.64 -11.45
C LEU A 105 26.58 5.00 -12.14
N ILE A 106 26.83 6.30 -12.36
CA ILE A 106 28.06 6.78 -13.00
C ILE A 106 29.17 6.74 -11.93
N GLN A 107 30.20 5.94 -12.18
CA GLN A 107 31.28 5.78 -11.21
C GLN A 107 32.27 6.94 -11.30
N ASN A 108 32.89 7.30 -10.16
CA ASN A 108 33.77 8.47 -10.04
C ASN A 108 35.26 8.16 -10.30
N GLY A 109 35.59 6.92 -10.65
CA GLY A 109 36.96 6.47 -10.91
C GLY A 109 37.46 6.75 -12.34
N ALA A 110 38.57 6.15 -12.71
CA ALA A 110 39.05 6.14 -14.08
C ALA A 110 38.20 5.16 -14.90
N ASP A 111 37.15 5.66 -15.52
CA ASP A 111 36.07 4.90 -16.14
C ASP A 111 35.79 5.44 -17.56
N ALA A 112 34.80 4.86 -18.25
CA ALA A 112 34.43 5.37 -19.56
C ALA A 112 32.93 5.26 -19.85
N VAL A 113 32.43 6.22 -20.61
CA VAL A 113 31.17 6.12 -21.35
C VAL A 113 31.50 5.94 -22.84
N ALA A 114 30.86 4.99 -23.50
CA ALA A 114 31.04 4.74 -24.91
C ALA A 114 29.71 4.50 -25.64
N LEU A 115 29.63 4.98 -26.87
CA LEU A 115 28.48 4.87 -27.74
C LEU A 115 28.84 3.95 -28.93
N TYR A 116 28.02 2.93 -29.13
CA TYR A 116 28.22 1.96 -30.22
C TYR A 116 27.02 1.92 -31.16
N GLN A 117 27.27 1.46 -32.37
CA GLN A 117 26.23 0.96 -33.24
C GLN A 117 25.98 -0.53 -32.92
N GLY A 118 24.82 -0.86 -32.38
CA GLY A 118 24.51 -2.22 -31.88
C GLY A 118 23.24 -2.27 -31.06
N SER A 119 23.16 -3.28 -30.22
CA SER A 119 22.03 -3.50 -29.31
C SER A 119 22.50 -3.88 -27.92
N PHE A 120 21.57 -3.86 -26.95
CA PHE A 120 21.81 -4.30 -25.57
C PHE A 120 22.49 -5.68 -25.49
N PHE A 121 22.15 -6.61 -26.38
CA PHE A 121 22.65 -7.98 -26.35
C PHE A 121 24.13 -8.09 -26.78
N ASP A 122 24.72 -7.05 -27.37
CA ASP A 122 26.11 -7.03 -27.77
C ASP A 122 27.06 -6.73 -26.59
N PHE A 123 26.51 -6.16 -25.50
CA PHE A 123 27.26 -5.73 -24.31
C PHE A 123 26.63 -6.23 -22.99
N PRO A 124 26.53 -7.55 -22.75
CA PRO A 124 26.20 -8.06 -21.42
C PRO A 124 27.25 -7.63 -20.40
N ASP A 125 26.87 -7.52 -19.12
CA ASP A 125 27.77 -7.15 -18.03
C ASP A 125 29.06 -7.98 -18.05
N GLY A 126 30.18 -7.30 -17.89
CA GLY A 126 31.52 -7.90 -17.97
C GLY A 126 32.08 -8.00 -19.38
N THR A 127 31.46 -7.39 -20.40
CA THR A 127 32.02 -7.31 -21.76
C THR A 127 33.18 -6.33 -21.79
N LEU A 128 34.33 -6.78 -22.28
CA LEU A 128 35.53 -5.96 -22.40
C LEU A 128 35.32 -4.81 -23.41
N ALA A 129 35.81 -3.63 -23.11
CA ALA A 129 35.77 -2.47 -23.99
C ALA A 129 36.42 -2.77 -25.34
N THR A 130 35.92 -2.21 -26.44
CA THR A 130 36.39 -2.48 -27.81
C THR A 130 36.14 -1.30 -28.74
N THR A 131 36.93 -1.18 -29.79
CA THR A 131 36.68 -0.23 -30.89
C THR A 131 35.73 -0.79 -31.97
N THR A 132 35.28 -2.04 -31.86
CA THR A 132 34.37 -2.63 -32.86
C THR A 132 33.00 -1.95 -32.79
N ASN A 133 32.56 -1.36 -33.91
CA ASN A 133 31.31 -0.57 -34.01
C ASN A 133 31.26 0.65 -33.09
N LEU A 134 32.38 1.08 -32.51
CA LEU A 134 32.46 2.26 -31.68
C LEU A 134 32.17 3.51 -32.51
N ILE A 135 31.26 4.36 -32.03
CA ILE A 135 30.90 5.65 -32.63
C ILE A 135 31.65 6.78 -31.92
N ASP A 136 31.63 6.78 -30.58
CA ASP A 136 32.26 7.79 -29.75
C ASP A 136 32.59 7.23 -28.36
N ALA A 137 33.60 7.79 -27.69
CA ALA A 137 33.94 7.41 -26.33
C ALA A 137 34.60 8.57 -25.57
N LEU A 138 34.28 8.66 -24.28
CA LEU A 138 34.92 9.53 -23.31
C LEU A 138 35.47 8.65 -22.19
N VAL A 139 36.81 8.67 -22.00
CA VAL A 139 37.44 8.14 -20.79
C VAL A 139 37.66 9.29 -19.84
N TYR A 140 37.23 9.14 -18.61
CA TYR A 140 37.19 10.22 -17.62
C TYR A 140 37.62 9.76 -16.23
N ASP A 141 37.88 10.70 -15.35
CA ASP A 141 38.13 10.49 -13.93
C ASP A 141 37.74 11.75 -13.10
N THR A 142 37.75 11.60 -11.77
CA THR A 142 37.53 12.69 -10.82
C THR A 142 38.76 12.97 -9.92
N SER A 143 39.94 12.71 -10.39
CA SER A 143 41.30 12.85 -9.79
C SER A 143 42.08 11.54 -9.67
N ASP A 144 41.73 10.53 -10.44
CA ASP A 144 42.42 9.24 -10.48
C ASP A 144 43.52 9.26 -11.54
N PRO A 145 44.54 8.37 -11.44
CA PRO A 145 45.51 8.18 -12.50
C PRO A 145 44.90 7.65 -13.80
N ASP A 146 45.43 8.06 -14.95
CA ASP A 146 44.98 7.61 -16.26
C ASP A 146 44.95 6.08 -16.37
N ASP A 147 43.82 5.53 -16.81
CA ASP A 147 43.72 4.12 -17.21
C ASP A 147 44.14 3.92 -18.65
N VAL A 148 45.42 3.63 -18.83
CA VAL A 148 46.05 3.40 -20.16
C VAL A 148 45.45 2.16 -20.84
N GLY A 149 44.96 1.17 -20.07
CA GLY A 149 44.32 -0.05 -20.57
C GLY A 149 42.99 0.26 -21.25
N LEU A 150 42.09 0.89 -20.51
CA LEU A 150 40.78 1.29 -20.99
C LEU A 150 40.86 2.30 -22.14
N MET A 151 41.77 3.29 -22.04
CA MET A 151 42.06 4.22 -23.14
C MET A 151 42.49 3.48 -24.41
N GLY A 152 43.38 2.50 -24.27
CA GLY A 152 43.86 1.69 -25.41
C GLY A 152 42.76 0.85 -26.05
N LEU A 153 41.90 0.24 -25.26
CA LEU A 153 40.76 -0.56 -25.73
C LEU A 153 39.71 0.28 -26.46
N LEU A 154 39.50 1.52 -26.07
CA LEU A 154 38.54 2.46 -26.69
C LEU A 154 39.22 3.36 -27.76
N GLY A 155 40.55 3.22 -28.00
CA GLY A 155 41.29 4.02 -28.98
C GLY A 155 41.39 5.49 -28.59
N GLN A 156 41.28 5.82 -27.31
CA GLN A 156 41.42 7.17 -26.78
C GLN A 156 42.87 7.47 -26.43
N THR A 157 43.28 8.73 -26.56
CA THR A 157 44.66 9.18 -26.29
C THR A 157 44.78 10.05 -25.06
N ILE A 158 43.66 10.49 -24.51
CA ILE A 158 43.56 11.32 -23.29
C ILE A 158 42.42 10.79 -22.43
N GLN A 159 42.58 10.89 -21.14
CA GLN A 159 41.53 10.77 -20.11
C GLN A 159 41.23 12.19 -19.61
N ILE A 160 39.99 12.51 -19.42
CA ILE A 160 39.56 13.86 -19.00
C ILE A 160 39.25 13.83 -17.51
N ASN A 161 39.93 14.69 -16.77
CA ASN A 161 39.71 14.81 -15.33
C ASN A 161 38.62 15.86 -15.05
N GLU A 162 37.48 15.45 -14.54
CA GLU A 162 36.38 16.33 -14.14
C GLU A 162 36.82 17.34 -13.09
N ASN A 163 37.78 16.97 -12.23
CA ASN A 163 38.33 17.84 -11.19
C ASN A 163 39.50 18.74 -11.69
N GLU A 164 39.62 18.97 -12.98
CA GLU A 164 40.72 19.77 -13.53
C GLU A 164 40.81 21.17 -12.89
N ASN A 165 39.66 21.78 -12.60
CA ASN A 165 39.53 23.09 -11.95
C ASN A 165 39.39 23.03 -10.43
N SER A 166 39.48 21.84 -9.81
CA SER A 166 39.19 21.59 -8.39
C SER A 166 37.72 21.83 -8.03
N GLY A 167 36.80 21.59 -8.96
CA GLY A 167 35.37 21.83 -8.85
C GLY A 167 34.49 20.64 -9.19
N LYS A 168 34.98 19.39 -9.10
CA LYS A 168 34.29 18.17 -9.51
C LYS A 168 32.84 18.04 -8.99
N ASP A 169 32.53 18.60 -7.81
CA ASP A 169 31.18 18.57 -7.24
C ASP A 169 30.23 19.60 -7.89
N THR A 170 30.69 20.47 -8.80
CA THR A 170 29.93 21.60 -9.36
C THR A 170 30.24 21.87 -10.83
N GLU A 171 31.04 21.05 -11.45
CA GLU A 171 31.45 21.17 -12.84
C GLU A 171 31.27 19.81 -13.55
N SER A 172 31.05 19.85 -14.86
CA SER A 172 30.90 18.69 -15.73
C SER A 172 31.97 18.71 -16.83
N ILE A 173 32.23 17.58 -17.45
CA ILE A 173 33.06 17.43 -18.64
C ILE A 173 32.21 17.73 -19.87
N GLN A 174 32.53 18.78 -20.61
CA GLN A 174 31.78 19.27 -21.76
C GLN A 174 32.58 19.20 -23.07
N ARG A 175 31.89 18.89 -24.17
CA ARG A 175 32.47 18.89 -25.51
C ARG A 175 32.27 20.22 -26.20
N ALA A 176 33.35 20.85 -26.62
CA ALA A 176 33.31 22.07 -27.45
C ALA A 176 32.90 21.75 -28.90
N ASN A 177 32.49 22.79 -29.66
CA ASN A 177 32.10 22.64 -31.07
C ASN A 177 33.23 22.19 -32.00
N ASP A 178 34.48 22.34 -31.61
CA ASP A 178 35.64 21.86 -32.34
C ASP A 178 36.03 20.41 -31.98
N GLY A 179 35.28 19.77 -31.05
CA GLY A 179 35.46 18.41 -30.58
C GLY A 179 36.40 18.26 -29.40
N SER A 180 37.05 19.31 -28.93
CA SER A 180 37.86 19.31 -27.70
C SER A 180 36.98 19.23 -26.44
N TRP A 181 37.56 18.74 -25.34
CA TRP A 181 36.92 18.67 -24.05
C TRP A 181 37.36 19.81 -23.13
N PHE A 182 36.45 20.28 -22.28
CA PHE A 182 36.70 21.26 -21.22
C PHE A 182 35.81 20.98 -20.02
N VAL A 183 36.13 21.56 -18.85
CA VAL A 183 35.37 21.39 -17.61
C VAL A 183 34.78 22.75 -17.23
N ALA A 184 33.47 22.77 -17.00
CA ALA A 184 32.71 23.97 -16.63
C ALA A 184 31.41 23.62 -15.88
N ALA A 185 30.67 24.63 -15.40
CA ALA A 185 29.36 24.43 -14.76
C ALA A 185 28.42 23.63 -15.68
N PRO A 186 27.68 22.63 -15.14
CA PRO A 186 26.81 21.73 -15.92
C PRO A 186 25.74 22.47 -16.73
N THR A 187 25.47 21.97 -17.95
CA THR A 187 24.50 22.55 -18.88
C THR A 187 23.50 21.53 -19.44
N PRO A 188 22.88 20.68 -18.59
CA PRO A 188 21.99 19.63 -19.08
C PRO A 188 20.84 20.21 -19.92
N LYS A 189 20.59 19.58 -21.09
CA LYS A 189 19.61 20.04 -22.12
C LYS A 189 19.84 21.43 -22.70
N MET A 190 21.03 22.00 -22.51
CA MET A 190 21.47 23.24 -23.14
C MET A 190 22.73 22.97 -23.97
N LEU A 191 22.90 23.69 -25.08
CA LEU A 191 24.15 23.57 -25.84
C LEU A 191 25.31 24.17 -25.03
N ASN A 192 26.46 23.47 -24.95
CA ASN A 192 27.64 23.84 -24.15
C ASN A 192 28.25 25.21 -24.50
N ASP A 193 27.87 25.78 -25.64
CA ASP A 193 28.27 27.12 -26.05
C ASP A 193 27.26 28.24 -25.65
N GLY A 194 26.23 27.86 -24.91
CA GLY A 194 25.16 28.72 -24.45
C GLY A 194 24.16 29.15 -25.54
N SER A 195 24.27 28.57 -26.75
CA SER A 195 23.29 28.79 -27.81
C SER A 195 22.11 27.80 -27.70
N GLY A 196 21.15 27.91 -28.64
CA GLY A 196 20.00 27.00 -28.66
C GLY A 196 18.76 27.52 -27.93
N VAL A 197 17.78 26.68 -27.75
CA VAL A 197 16.51 26.98 -27.08
C VAL A 197 16.68 26.80 -25.59
N ILE A 198 16.44 27.83 -24.80
CA ILE A 198 16.35 27.71 -23.35
C ILE A 198 15.00 27.08 -23.01
N LEU A 199 15.00 25.89 -22.44
CA LEU A 199 13.79 25.20 -22.08
C LEU A 199 13.13 25.87 -20.86
N ASN A 200 11.79 25.95 -20.87
CA ASN A 200 10.99 26.54 -19.82
C ASN A 200 10.37 25.42 -18.99
N GLY A 201 10.73 25.31 -17.70
CA GLY A 201 10.13 24.35 -16.80
C GLY A 201 8.67 24.67 -16.54
N VAL A 202 7.81 23.66 -16.45
CA VAL A 202 6.41 23.82 -16.05
C VAL A 202 6.07 22.86 -14.91
N GLU A 203 5.54 23.42 -13.82
CA GLU A 203 5.19 22.73 -12.59
C GLU A 203 3.68 22.71 -12.39
N ILE A 204 3.14 21.56 -11.98
CA ILE A 204 1.76 21.41 -11.50
C ILE A 204 1.75 21.75 -10.01
N VAL A 205 0.97 22.77 -9.64
CA VAL A 205 0.84 23.26 -8.26
C VAL A 205 -0.61 23.15 -7.81
N LEU A 206 -0.83 22.61 -6.61
CA LEU A 206 -2.14 22.52 -5.95
C LEU A 206 -2.10 23.20 -4.59
N SER A 207 -3.26 23.66 -4.10
CA SER A 207 -3.42 24.20 -2.74
C SER A 207 -3.37 23.12 -1.65
N ALA A 208 -3.76 21.88 -1.99
CA ALA A 208 -3.75 20.69 -1.14
C ALA A 208 -3.67 19.44 -2.01
N ASN A 209 -3.46 18.30 -1.37
CA ASN A 209 -3.47 16.98 -2.01
C ASN A 209 -4.54 16.05 -1.44
N LEU A 210 -5.47 16.59 -0.66
CA LEU A 210 -6.61 15.89 -0.06
C LEU A 210 -7.85 16.78 -0.20
N PHE A 211 -8.91 16.26 -0.81
CA PHE A 211 -10.19 16.93 -1.01
C PHE A 211 -11.34 15.94 -0.77
N ASP A 212 -12.47 16.46 -0.33
CA ASP A 212 -13.69 15.67 -0.22
C ASP A 212 -14.46 15.71 -1.57
N GLU A 213 -15.27 14.70 -1.84
CA GLU A 213 -16.25 14.76 -2.92
C GLU A 213 -17.13 16.01 -2.76
N GLY A 214 -17.50 16.62 -3.89
CA GLY A 214 -18.22 17.90 -3.92
C GLY A 214 -17.31 19.13 -3.84
N ASP A 215 -16.04 18.99 -3.48
CA ASP A 215 -15.09 20.09 -3.46
C ASP A 215 -14.73 20.59 -4.86
N THR A 216 -14.36 21.87 -4.91
CA THR A 216 -13.77 22.49 -6.12
C THR A 216 -12.41 23.03 -5.77
N PHE A 217 -11.41 22.69 -6.57
CA PHE A 217 -10.05 23.18 -6.41
C PHE A 217 -9.43 23.56 -7.74
N ASP A 218 -8.36 24.35 -7.69
CA ASP A 218 -7.65 24.81 -8.87
C ASP A 218 -6.38 24.00 -9.10
N ILE A 219 -6.20 23.55 -10.34
CA ILE A 219 -4.92 23.08 -10.86
C ILE A 219 -4.23 24.28 -11.47
N THR A 220 -3.10 24.68 -10.91
CA THR A 220 -2.29 25.79 -11.39
C THR A 220 -1.02 25.25 -12.03
N LEU A 221 -0.71 25.72 -13.23
CA LEU A 221 0.59 25.51 -13.85
C LEU A 221 1.44 26.76 -13.68
N VAL A 222 2.69 26.56 -13.27
CA VAL A 222 3.68 27.62 -13.08
C VAL A 222 4.87 27.32 -13.98
N ALA A 223 5.16 28.22 -14.91
CA ALA A 223 6.37 28.14 -15.74
C ALA A 223 7.50 28.96 -15.10
N ASP A 224 8.77 28.59 -15.36
CA ASP A 224 9.95 29.28 -14.84
C ASP A 224 10.01 30.70 -15.41
N PHE A 225 9.61 30.89 -16.68
CA PHE A 225 9.64 32.15 -17.38
C PHE A 225 8.28 32.48 -17.99
N ASN A 226 8.02 33.80 -18.20
CA ASN A 226 6.83 34.25 -18.92
C ASN A 226 6.81 33.69 -20.34
N VAL A 227 5.65 33.16 -20.76
CA VAL A 227 5.47 32.67 -22.12
C VAL A 227 5.30 33.84 -23.11
N SER A 228 5.87 33.71 -24.31
CA SER A 228 5.79 34.78 -25.34
C SER A 228 4.46 34.76 -26.10
N GLU A 229 3.75 33.66 -26.11
CA GLU A 229 2.43 33.46 -26.71
C GLU A 229 1.53 32.63 -25.79
N ASN A 230 0.25 32.48 -26.11
CA ASN A 230 -0.65 31.63 -25.34
C ASN A 230 -0.27 30.16 -25.53
N VAL A 231 0.06 29.46 -24.45
CA VAL A 231 0.44 28.06 -24.49
C VAL A 231 -0.57 27.23 -23.69
N THR A 232 -1.07 26.16 -24.29
CA THR A 232 -2.03 25.25 -23.66
C THR A 232 -1.37 23.91 -23.35
N PHE A 233 -1.48 23.49 -22.11
CA PHE A 233 -0.91 22.26 -21.56
C PHE A 233 -2.03 21.28 -21.21
N PRO A 234 -2.20 20.20 -21.98
CA PRO A 234 -3.15 19.14 -21.66
C PRO A 234 -2.59 18.22 -20.57
N PHE A 235 -3.49 17.70 -19.73
CA PHE A 235 -3.16 16.69 -18.72
C PHE A 235 -4.26 15.65 -18.58
N SER A 236 -3.93 14.50 -17.99
CA SER A 236 -4.85 13.46 -17.56
C SER A 236 -5.15 13.62 -16.09
N LEU A 237 -6.38 13.29 -15.67
CA LEU A 237 -6.83 13.30 -14.28
C LEU A 237 -7.22 11.90 -13.78
N THR A 238 -7.15 10.88 -14.64
CA THR A 238 -7.64 9.53 -14.32
C THR A 238 -6.53 8.63 -13.80
N ASN A 239 -6.86 7.79 -12.81
CA ASN A 239 -5.97 6.76 -12.27
C ASN A 239 -6.78 5.62 -11.64
N GLY A 240 -6.68 4.42 -12.19
CA GLY A 240 -7.36 3.25 -11.63
C GLY A 240 -8.87 3.43 -11.54
N ASN A 241 -9.38 3.57 -10.34
CA ASN A 241 -10.82 3.73 -10.06
C ASN A 241 -11.30 5.15 -10.39
N PHE A 242 -10.47 6.17 -10.18
CA PHE A 242 -10.83 7.56 -10.50
C PHE A 242 -10.93 7.77 -12.00
N THR A 243 -12.11 8.14 -12.50
CA THR A 243 -12.47 8.21 -13.90
C THR A 243 -13.01 9.57 -14.30
N ASN A 244 -13.42 9.72 -15.55
CA ASN A 244 -14.09 10.93 -16.03
C ASN A 244 -15.53 11.09 -15.49
N ALA A 245 -16.07 10.10 -14.77
CA ALA A 245 -17.37 10.20 -14.12
C ALA A 245 -17.30 10.97 -12.79
N ASP A 246 -16.12 11.05 -12.18
CA ASP A 246 -15.92 11.49 -10.81
C ASP A 246 -15.61 12.99 -10.69
N PHE A 247 -15.44 13.68 -11.84
CA PHE A 247 -15.18 15.11 -11.85
C PHE A 247 -15.82 15.85 -13.03
N THR A 248 -15.89 17.19 -12.88
CA THR A 248 -16.17 18.13 -13.98
C THR A 248 -15.09 19.21 -14.03
N GLY A 249 -14.77 19.68 -15.23
CA GLY A 249 -13.74 20.69 -15.45
C GLY A 249 -12.96 20.45 -16.74
N ASN A 250 -11.99 21.31 -17.01
CA ASN A 250 -11.16 21.18 -18.21
C ASN A 250 -9.86 20.45 -17.87
N ALA A 251 -9.52 19.39 -18.60
CA ALA A 251 -8.25 18.69 -18.48
C ALA A 251 -7.12 19.39 -19.26
N PHE A 252 -7.06 20.70 -19.18
CA PHE A 252 -5.97 21.53 -19.71
C PHE A 252 -5.91 22.88 -19.01
N VAL A 253 -4.73 23.48 -19.01
CA VAL A 253 -4.49 24.87 -18.57
C VAL A 253 -3.86 25.66 -19.70
N THR A 254 -4.26 26.93 -19.89
CA THR A 254 -3.62 27.84 -20.82
C THR A 254 -2.90 28.93 -20.02
N ILE A 255 -1.58 29.05 -20.22
CA ILE A 255 -0.79 30.18 -19.74
C ILE A 255 -0.84 31.27 -20.82
N LEU A 256 -1.25 32.49 -20.43
CA LEU A 256 -1.42 33.56 -21.38
C LEU A 256 -0.09 34.27 -21.67
N SER A 257 0.06 34.76 -22.88
CA SER A 257 1.22 35.57 -23.31
C SER A 257 1.57 36.69 -22.31
N GLY A 258 2.84 36.79 -21.95
CA GLY A 258 3.36 37.75 -20.99
C GLY A 258 3.20 37.34 -19.52
N THR A 259 2.65 36.14 -19.24
CA THR A 259 2.54 35.57 -17.89
C THR A 259 3.29 34.24 -17.80
N ASN A 260 3.53 33.75 -16.58
CA ASN A 260 4.11 32.44 -16.34
C ASN A 260 3.16 31.52 -15.57
N THR A 261 1.91 31.89 -15.35
CA THR A 261 0.94 31.08 -14.62
C THR A 261 -0.38 31.02 -15.34
N GLY A 262 -1.06 29.88 -15.18
CA GLY A 262 -2.44 29.68 -15.60
C GLY A 262 -3.11 28.66 -14.71
N SER A 263 -4.44 28.68 -14.62
CA SER A 263 -5.21 27.75 -13.78
C SER A 263 -6.46 27.27 -14.47
N THR A 264 -6.95 26.11 -14.04
CA THR A 264 -8.27 25.57 -14.34
C THR A 264 -8.89 25.01 -13.08
N SER A 265 -10.21 25.15 -12.92
CA SER A 265 -10.92 24.60 -11.76
C SER A 265 -11.46 23.22 -12.09
N ILE A 266 -11.31 22.29 -11.14
CA ILE A 266 -11.89 20.94 -11.15
C ILE A 266 -12.88 20.86 -10.00
N THR A 267 -14.09 20.35 -10.28
CA THR A 267 -15.09 20.03 -9.26
C THR A 267 -15.25 18.52 -9.17
N LEU A 268 -15.00 17.95 -8.02
CA LEU A 268 -15.25 16.55 -7.69
C LEU A 268 -16.77 16.34 -7.56
N LEU A 269 -17.28 15.22 -8.02
CA LEU A 269 -18.72 14.93 -8.03
C LEU A 269 -19.07 14.05 -6.83
N ALA A 270 -19.99 14.52 -5.98
CA ALA A 270 -20.65 13.71 -4.97
C ALA A 270 -21.87 13.07 -5.62
N ASP A 271 -21.86 11.77 -5.86
CA ASP A 271 -22.89 11.06 -6.64
C ASP A 271 -23.82 10.18 -5.82
N GLY A 272 -23.54 9.97 -4.53
CA GLY A 272 -24.32 9.15 -3.61
C GLY A 272 -24.03 7.65 -3.74
N VAL A 273 -22.92 7.29 -4.34
CA VAL A 273 -22.45 5.89 -4.47
C VAL A 273 -21.26 5.69 -3.53
N THR A 274 -21.24 4.66 -2.74
CA THR A 274 -20.09 4.30 -1.90
C THR A 274 -19.03 3.62 -2.77
N GLU A 275 -17.91 4.29 -3.02
CA GLU A 275 -16.84 3.83 -3.93
C GLU A 275 -15.51 3.56 -3.24
N GLU A 276 -15.35 3.93 -1.99
CA GLU A 276 -14.11 4.05 -1.24
C GLU A 276 -13.30 5.32 -1.63
N ASP A 277 -12.35 5.69 -0.77
CA ASP A 277 -11.45 6.82 -1.07
C ASP A 277 -10.59 6.51 -2.30
N GLU A 278 -10.45 7.47 -3.21
CA GLU A 278 -9.80 7.31 -4.49
C GLU A 278 -8.52 8.16 -4.63
N PHE A 279 -7.69 7.82 -5.62
CA PHE A 279 -6.50 8.59 -5.97
C PHE A 279 -6.60 9.12 -7.39
N MET A 280 -6.76 10.43 -7.51
CA MET A 280 -6.62 11.12 -8.78
C MET A 280 -5.15 11.40 -9.08
N GLN A 281 -4.66 11.09 -10.28
CA GLN A 281 -3.33 11.48 -10.74
C GLN A 281 -3.42 12.53 -11.84
N ILE A 282 -2.76 13.67 -11.61
CA ILE A 282 -2.61 14.73 -12.59
C ILE A 282 -1.27 14.52 -13.30
N THR A 283 -1.32 14.25 -14.59
CA THR A 283 -0.12 13.94 -15.40
C THR A 283 -0.20 14.66 -16.73
N HIS A 284 0.87 15.35 -17.12
CA HIS A 284 0.94 15.97 -18.44
C HIS A 284 0.85 14.91 -19.54
N THR A 285 -0.07 15.10 -20.51
CA THR A 285 -0.23 14.21 -21.67
C THR A 285 0.58 14.64 -22.89
N GLY A 286 1.15 15.85 -22.86
CA GLY A 286 2.04 16.39 -23.87
C GLY A 286 2.56 17.76 -23.46
N LEU A 287 3.78 18.08 -23.88
CA LEU A 287 4.39 19.40 -23.72
C LEU A 287 4.85 19.90 -25.08
N PRO A 288 4.75 21.23 -25.34
CA PRO A 288 5.45 21.83 -26.46
C PRO A 288 6.97 21.61 -26.34
N PRO A 289 7.71 21.55 -27.46
CA PRO A 289 9.13 21.15 -27.45
C PRO A 289 10.06 22.05 -26.62
N GLU A 290 9.66 23.30 -26.40
CA GLU A 290 10.39 24.27 -25.61
C GLU A 290 10.11 24.20 -24.10
N PHE A 291 9.32 23.22 -23.66
CA PHE A 291 8.99 23.01 -22.23
C PHE A 291 9.46 21.66 -21.73
N PHE A 292 9.75 21.59 -20.44
CA PHE A 292 9.99 20.35 -19.71
C PHE A 292 9.15 20.28 -18.43
N ARG A 293 8.96 19.07 -17.90
CA ARG A 293 8.23 18.84 -16.66
C ARG A 293 9.14 19.10 -15.47
N VAL A 294 8.68 19.93 -14.53
CA VAL A 294 9.33 20.11 -13.22
C VAL A 294 8.91 18.98 -12.28
N ASN A 295 7.65 18.58 -12.35
CA ASN A 295 7.12 17.37 -11.69
C ASN A 295 6.38 16.49 -12.71
N ASP A 296 6.60 15.16 -12.64
CA ASP A 296 5.99 14.24 -13.61
C ASP A 296 4.51 14.03 -13.37
N LYS A 297 4.13 13.94 -12.10
CA LYS A 297 2.75 13.69 -11.66
C LYS A 297 2.49 14.27 -10.28
N VAL A 298 1.24 14.65 -10.04
CA VAL A 298 0.74 15.02 -8.71
C VAL A 298 -0.42 14.10 -8.37
N THR A 299 -0.36 13.48 -7.19
CA THR A 299 -1.42 12.61 -6.69
C THR A 299 -2.28 13.37 -5.70
N VAL A 300 -3.59 13.30 -5.88
CA VAL A 300 -4.63 13.86 -5.02
C VAL A 300 -5.45 12.71 -4.46
N THR A 301 -5.69 12.72 -3.16
CA THR A 301 -6.64 11.82 -2.51
C THR A 301 -8.01 12.47 -2.51
N VAL A 302 -9.00 11.75 -3.02
CA VAL A 302 -10.42 12.12 -3.01
C VAL A 302 -11.12 11.27 -1.95
N ILE A 303 -11.69 11.93 -0.95
CA ILE A 303 -12.43 11.26 0.14
C ILE A 303 -13.88 11.06 -0.31
N ASP A 304 -14.31 9.80 -0.31
CA ASP A 304 -15.70 9.43 -0.52
C ASP A 304 -16.55 9.91 0.66
N GLY A 305 -17.47 10.84 0.40
CA GLY A 305 -18.44 11.37 1.37
C GLY A 305 -19.56 10.39 1.70
N ASP A 306 -19.73 9.36 0.91
CA ASP A 306 -20.78 8.35 1.02
C ASP A 306 -20.22 7.05 1.60
N PHE A 307 -20.73 6.62 2.74
CA PHE A 307 -20.26 5.43 3.43
C PHE A 307 -21.40 4.55 3.93
N ALA A 308 -21.14 3.26 3.98
CA ALA A 308 -22.07 2.29 4.53
C ALA A 308 -21.82 2.04 6.02
N ILE A 309 -22.93 1.91 6.77
CA ILE A 309 -22.91 1.55 8.18
C ILE A 309 -23.30 0.08 8.30
N SER A 310 -22.51 -0.68 9.02
CA SER A 310 -22.79 -2.09 9.31
C SER A 310 -23.90 -2.26 10.37
N PRO A 311 -24.66 -3.37 10.36
CA PRO A 311 -25.68 -3.64 11.38
C PRO A 311 -25.12 -4.14 12.72
N TRP A 312 -23.81 -4.05 12.93
CA TRP A 312 -23.12 -4.42 14.19
C TRP A 312 -22.25 -3.26 14.70
N GLY A 313 -21.86 -3.34 15.97
CA GLY A 313 -21.12 -2.29 16.66
C GLY A 313 -19.60 -2.40 16.53
N THR A 314 -18.91 -1.36 16.99
CA THR A 314 -17.45 -1.34 17.17
C THR A 314 -17.06 -2.17 18.41
N PRO A 315 -15.78 -2.58 18.55
CA PRO A 315 -15.31 -3.23 19.78
C PRO A 315 -15.55 -2.43 21.06
N LEU A 316 -15.58 -1.09 21.02
CA LEU A 316 -15.96 -0.24 22.15
C LEU A 316 -17.47 -0.27 22.47
N ASN A 317 -18.32 -0.46 21.46
CA ASN A 317 -19.76 -0.55 21.60
C ASN A 317 -20.27 -1.87 21.00
N PRO A 318 -19.86 -3.02 21.57
CA PRO A 318 -20.05 -4.31 20.95
C PRO A 318 -21.52 -4.71 20.83
N THR A 319 -21.83 -5.40 19.75
CA THR A 319 -23.11 -6.10 19.56
C THR A 319 -22.86 -7.59 19.45
N PHE A 320 -23.89 -8.39 19.69
CA PHE A 320 -23.77 -9.85 19.73
C PHE A 320 -24.92 -10.50 18.97
N GLY A 321 -24.59 -11.45 18.09
CA GLY A 321 -25.56 -12.27 17.38
C GLY A 321 -26.24 -11.62 16.17
N ASN A 322 -25.82 -10.41 15.77
CA ASN A 322 -26.22 -9.78 14.51
C ASN A 322 -25.47 -10.38 13.33
N VAL A 323 -24.20 -10.74 13.52
CA VAL A 323 -23.37 -11.43 12.53
C VAL A 323 -23.38 -12.93 12.80
N GLN A 324 -23.76 -13.71 11.79
CA GLN A 324 -23.77 -15.17 11.88
C GLN A 324 -22.50 -15.74 11.25
N SER A 325 -22.00 -16.85 11.80
CA SER A 325 -20.90 -17.58 11.19
C SER A 325 -21.26 -18.04 9.78
N THR A 326 -20.35 -17.83 8.83
CA THR A 326 -20.47 -18.31 7.44
C THR A 326 -19.89 -19.72 7.26
N ALA A 327 -19.44 -20.38 8.34
CA ALA A 327 -18.96 -21.75 8.29
C ALA A 327 -20.07 -22.70 7.78
N PRO A 328 -19.73 -23.73 6.98
CA PRO A 328 -20.64 -24.83 6.72
C PRO A 328 -21.17 -25.45 8.03
N ARG A 329 -22.39 -25.95 8.01
CA ARG A 329 -23.03 -26.47 9.22
C ARG A 329 -22.24 -27.60 9.90
N ASP A 330 -21.53 -28.39 9.11
CA ASP A 330 -20.72 -29.56 9.53
C ASP A 330 -19.24 -29.19 9.73
N TYR A 331 -18.91 -27.90 9.72
CA TYR A 331 -17.53 -27.44 9.74
C TYR A 331 -16.74 -27.96 10.93
N TYR A 332 -17.33 -28.05 12.12
CA TYR A 332 -16.69 -28.50 13.36
C TYR A 332 -17.10 -29.90 13.81
N ASP A 333 -17.90 -30.64 13.05
CA ASP A 333 -18.44 -31.95 13.45
C ASP A 333 -17.38 -32.97 13.82
N SER A 334 -16.19 -32.89 13.20
CA SER A 334 -15.06 -33.80 13.46
C SER A 334 -14.43 -33.64 14.85
N LEU A 335 -14.75 -32.52 15.56
CA LEU A 335 -14.24 -32.21 16.89
C LEU A 335 -15.19 -32.69 18.00
N ASP A 336 -16.46 -32.97 17.66
CA ASP A 336 -17.49 -33.38 18.61
C ASP A 336 -17.12 -34.70 19.32
N GLY A 337 -17.26 -34.73 20.65
CA GLY A 337 -16.94 -35.89 21.47
C GLY A 337 -15.46 -36.09 21.77
N LEU A 338 -14.55 -35.20 21.31
CA LEU A 338 -13.12 -35.28 21.60
C LEU A 338 -12.76 -34.60 22.92
N SER A 339 -11.60 -34.97 23.49
CA SER A 339 -11.10 -34.40 24.74
C SER A 339 -9.57 -34.39 24.79
N GLY A 340 -9.00 -33.51 25.64
CA GLY A 340 -7.58 -33.45 25.95
C GLY A 340 -6.70 -33.36 24.70
N ALA A 341 -5.62 -34.17 24.66
CA ALA A 341 -4.68 -34.16 23.54
C ALA A 341 -5.32 -34.53 22.18
N ASN A 342 -6.38 -35.35 22.17
CA ASN A 342 -7.07 -35.71 20.93
C ASN A 342 -7.86 -34.52 20.37
N LEU A 343 -8.48 -33.73 21.23
CA LEU A 343 -9.16 -32.49 20.81
C LEU A 343 -8.16 -31.46 20.24
N VAL A 344 -7.03 -31.25 20.91
CA VAL A 344 -5.98 -30.33 20.46
C VAL A 344 -5.41 -30.75 19.11
N GLN A 345 -5.08 -32.04 18.95
CA GLN A 345 -4.51 -32.53 17.69
C GLN A 345 -5.54 -32.46 16.54
N ALA A 346 -6.78 -32.88 16.78
CA ALA A 346 -7.83 -32.81 15.77
C ALA A 346 -8.11 -31.34 15.36
N LEU A 347 -8.07 -30.42 16.33
CA LEU A 347 -8.22 -29.00 16.07
C LEU A 347 -7.07 -28.46 15.23
N GLN A 348 -5.82 -28.83 15.52
CA GLN A 348 -4.66 -28.47 14.70
C GLN A 348 -4.77 -29.04 13.28
N ASP A 349 -5.08 -30.33 13.13
CA ASP A 349 -5.25 -30.99 11.84
C ASP A 349 -6.33 -30.32 10.99
N PHE A 350 -7.35 -29.79 11.64
CA PHE A 350 -8.45 -29.08 11.03
C PHE A 350 -8.05 -27.66 10.60
N LEU A 351 -7.41 -26.88 11.47
CA LEU A 351 -6.97 -25.51 11.20
C LEU A 351 -5.83 -25.41 10.19
N ALA A 352 -5.05 -26.49 10.08
CA ALA A 352 -3.88 -26.58 9.21
C ALA A 352 -4.06 -27.58 8.06
N LYS A 353 -5.31 -27.92 7.70
CA LYS A 353 -5.64 -28.99 6.75
C LYS A 353 -4.99 -28.74 5.38
N PRO A 354 -4.02 -29.62 4.99
CA PRO A 354 -3.36 -29.49 3.70
C PRO A 354 -4.35 -29.50 2.53
N PHE A 355 -4.03 -28.78 1.45
CA PHE A 355 -4.84 -28.64 0.22
C PHE A 355 -6.21 -27.95 0.42
N VAL A 356 -6.55 -27.54 1.64
CA VAL A 356 -7.79 -26.80 1.96
C VAL A 356 -7.47 -25.42 2.47
N VAL A 357 -6.65 -25.36 3.54
CA VAL A 357 -6.22 -24.10 4.14
C VAL A 357 -5.17 -23.44 3.26
N ARG A 358 -5.28 -22.13 3.10
CA ARG A 358 -4.46 -21.31 2.20
C ARG A 358 -3.66 -20.31 2.99
N THR A 359 -2.51 -19.94 2.46
CA THR A 359 -1.78 -18.76 2.90
C THR A 359 -1.62 -17.80 1.72
N HIS A 360 -1.71 -16.52 1.99
CA HIS A 360 -1.58 -15.43 1.03
C HIS A 360 -0.28 -14.67 1.27
N SER A 361 0.08 -13.75 0.37
CA SER A 361 1.24 -12.91 0.56
C SER A 361 1.08 -12.00 1.78
N TYR A 362 2.19 -11.53 2.33
CA TYR A 362 2.12 -10.55 3.41
C TYR A 362 1.55 -9.21 2.92
N ALA A 363 1.72 -8.91 1.63
CA ALA A 363 1.12 -7.73 1.01
C ALA A 363 -0.42 -7.84 0.92
N ASP A 364 -0.98 -9.01 0.58
CA ASP A 364 -2.43 -9.23 0.56
C ASP A 364 -3.12 -9.02 1.92
N ILE A 365 -2.37 -9.12 3.02
CA ILE A 365 -2.91 -8.84 4.35
C ILE A 365 -3.47 -7.43 4.46
N ILE A 366 -2.96 -6.46 3.71
CA ILE A 366 -3.49 -5.10 3.69
C ILE A 366 -4.96 -5.12 3.26
N ASP A 367 -5.26 -5.82 2.16
CA ASP A 367 -6.63 -5.92 1.62
C ASP A 367 -7.54 -6.75 2.53
N ILE A 368 -6.98 -7.82 3.11
CA ILE A 368 -7.72 -8.61 4.11
C ILE A 368 -8.11 -7.74 5.31
N LEU A 369 -7.18 -6.92 5.84
CA LEU A 369 -7.46 -6.07 7.01
C LEU A 369 -8.40 -4.91 6.67
N LYS A 370 -8.32 -4.32 5.48
CA LYS A 370 -9.28 -3.30 5.02
C LYS A 370 -10.72 -3.81 5.07
N ALA A 371 -10.93 -5.11 4.86
CA ALA A 371 -12.26 -5.73 4.94
C ALA A 371 -12.56 -6.33 6.33
N ALA A 372 -11.59 -7.01 6.96
CA ALA A 372 -11.76 -7.71 8.22
C ALA A 372 -11.80 -6.77 9.44
N ASP A 373 -10.95 -5.75 9.45
CA ASP A 373 -10.90 -4.73 10.50
C ASP A 373 -11.64 -3.44 10.09
N GLN A 374 -12.58 -3.52 9.14
CA GLN A 374 -13.40 -2.39 8.70
C GLN A 374 -14.19 -1.79 9.86
N ASN A 375 -14.17 -0.44 9.97
CA ASN A 375 -15.02 0.26 10.94
C ASN A 375 -16.50 0.05 10.64
N PRO A 376 -17.30 -0.51 11.57
CA PRO A 376 -18.75 -0.71 11.35
C PRO A 376 -19.54 0.58 11.11
N GLU A 377 -19.07 1.71 11.61
CA GLU A 377 -19.73 3.01 11.50
C GLU A 377 -19.38 3.76 10.21
N ASN A 378 -18.30 3.33 9.51
CA ASN A 378 -17.88 3.90 8.23
C ASN A 378 -16.99 2.90 7.49
N ASN A 379 -17.46 2.34 6.38
CA ASN A 379 -16.75 1.31 5.62
C ASN A 379 -15.47 1.80 4.91
N ASN A 380 -15.24 3.12 4.81
CA ASN A 380 -14.00 3.69 4.25
C ASN A 380 -12.85 3.74 5.28
N GLN A 381 -13.08 3.22 6.48
CA GLN A 381 -12.14 3.22 7.59
C GLN A 381 -11.85 1.80 8.10
N VAL A 382 -10.65 1.60 8.65
CA VAL A 382 -10.30 0.45 9.49
C VAL A 382 -10.41 0.82 10.95
N TRP A 383 -10.66 -0.17 11.82
CA TRP A 383 -10.64 -0.04 13.28
C TRP A 383 -9.26 -0.41 13.81
N LEU A 384 -8.61 0.51 14.52
CA LEU A 384 -7.27 0.32 15.07
C LEU A 384 -7.32 -0.42 16.41
N LEU A 385 -6.65 -1.59 16.47
CA LEU A 385 -6.71 -2.52 17.58
C LEU A 385 -6.47 -1.87 18.95
N TYR A 386 -5.31 -1.26 19.17
CA TYR A 386 -4.90 -0.78 20.49
C TYR A 386 -5.39 0.62 20.83
N ARG A 387 -5.53 1.46 19.81
CA ARG A 387 -6.02 2.83 19.95
C ARG A 387 -7.53 2.92 20.09
N GLU A 388 -8.23 1.86 19.73
CA GLU A 388 -9.69 1.76 19.81
C GLU A 388 -10.38 2.93 19.09
N GLU A 389 -9.84 3.29 17.91
CA GLU A 389 -10.31 4.42 17.10
C GLU A 389 -10.31 4.03 15.61
N PRO A 390 -11.16 4.67 14.78
CA PRO A 390 -11.14 4.47 13.34
C PRO A 390 -10.01 5.24 12.66
N ARG A 391 -9.58 4.76 11.46
CA ARG A 391 -8.67 5.48 10.56
C ARG A 391 -8.97 5.16 9.11
N ALA A 392 -8.87 6.14 8.20
CA ALA A 392 -9.13 5.94 6.79
C ALA A 392 -8.27 4.82 6.21
N LYS A 393 -8.85 3.98 5.36
CA LYS A 393 -8.19 2.81 4.75
C LYS A 393 -6.96 3.19 3.93
N PHE A 394 -6.99 4.35 3.25
CA PHE A 394 -5.87 4.83 2.44
C PHE A 394 -4.65 5.28 3.27
N LEU A 395 -4.80 5.57 4.56
CA LEU A 395 -3.71 5.95 5.45
C LEU A 395 -2.88 4.72 5.90
N PHE A 396 -2.69 3.76 5.01
CA PHE A 396 -1.74 2.67 5.24
C PHE A 396 -0.30 3.20 5.13
N GLN A 397 0.57 2.75 6.04
CA GLN A 397 1.97 3.18 6.09
C GLN A 397 2.78 2.55 4.95
N GLU A 398 3.17 3.33 3.96
CA GLU A 398 4.05 2.91 2.85
C GLU A 398 5.51 3.32 3.04
N THR A 399 5.76 4.32 3.89
CA THR A 399 7.09 4.87 4.14
C THR A 399 7.52 4.68 5.60
N SER A 400 8.70 5.19 5.96
CA SER A 400 9.17 5.17 7.37
C SER A 400 8.37 6.09 8.30
N THR A 401 7.54 7.00 7.78
CA THR A 401 6.71 7.91 8.59
C THR A 401 5.52 7.15 9.15
N GLY A 402 5.41 7.08 10.49
CA GLY A 402 4.33 6.36 11.19
C GLY A 402 3.19 7.25 11.68
N THR A 403 3.43 8.57 11.85
CA THR A 403 2.43 9.47 12.46
C THR A 403 1.23 9.68 11.54
N GLY A 404 0.04 9.32 12.04
CA GLY A 404 -1.22 9.42 11.29
C GLY A 404 -1.52 8.21 10.41
N PHE A 405 -0.60 7.25 10.28
CA PHE A 405 -0.78 6.05 9.46
C PHE A 405 -1.11 4.83 10.30
N TRP A 406 -1.71 3.81 9.66
CA TRP A 406 -1.91 2.49 10.21
C TRP A 406 -1.05 1.47 9.46
N ASN A 407 -0.72 0.37 10.15
CA ASN A 407 0.02 -0.73 9.54
C ASN A 407 -0.45 -2.09 10.09
N ARG A 408 0.20 -3.17 9.63
CA ARG A 408 -0.10 -4.55 10.02
C ARG A 408 0.60 -4.87 11.33
N GLU A 409 -0.15 -5.05 12.40
CA GLU A 409 0.34 -5.52 13.69
C GLU A 409 0.34 -7.04 13.75
N HIS A 410 1.48 -7.64 14.09
CA HIS A 410 1.59 -9.04 14.48
C HIS A 410 1.28 -9.18 15.96
N VAL A 411 0.04 -9.52 16.32
CA VAL A 411 -0.39 -9.74 17.71
C VAL A 411 0.51 -10.79 18.39
N TYR A 412 0.85 -11.87 17.72
CA TYR A 412 1.97 -12.74 18.09
C TYR A 412 3.23 -12.23 17.37
N PRO A 413 4.22 -11.61 18.07
CA PRO A 413 5.35 -10.97 17.40
C PRO A 413 6.23 -11.93 16.63
N ARG A 414 6.67 -11.53 15.45
CA ARG A 414 7.57 -12.33 14.61
C ARG A 414 8.81 -12.81 15.33
N SER A 415 9.48 -11.93 16.05
CA SER A 415 10.70 -12.25 16.79
C SER A 415 10.46 -13.26 17.94
N ARG A 416 9.25 -13.27 18.54
CA ARG A 416 8.88 -14.23 19.57
C ARG A 416 8.52 -15.58 18.95
N GLY A 417 7.87 -15.59 17.81
CA GLY A 417 7.49 -16.81 17.10
C GLY A 417 8.60 -17.42 16.24
N GLY A 418 9.64 -16.67 15.93
CA GLY A 418 10.73 -17.12 15.05
C GLY A 418 10.35 -17.24 13.59
N PHE A 419 9.32 -16.51 13.13
CA PHE A 419 8.92 -16.45 11.73
C PHE A 419 9.25 -15.09 11.12
N ASN A 420 9.59 -15.08 9.83
CA ASN A 420 10.00 -13.88 9.08
C ASN A 420 9.32 -13.85 7.72
N SER A 421 9.26 -12.65 7.12
CA SER A 421 8.83 -12.51 5.73
C SER A 421 9.73 -13.29 4.79
N ILE A 422 9.16 -13.73 3.68
CA ILE A 422 9.84 -14.34 2.54
C ILE A 422 9.75 -13.37 1.35
N GLN A 423 10.64 -13.51 0.39
CA GLN A 423 10.71 -12.60 -0.76
C GLN A 423 9.40 -12.54 -1.56
N ASP A 424 8.71 -13.68 -1.69
CA ASP A 424 7.43 -13.78 -2.41
C ASP A 424 6.25 -13.14 -1.64
N ASP A 425 6.46 -12.69 -0.39
CA ASP A 425 5.43 -12.05 0.44
C ASP A 425 5.17 -10.57 0.09
N GLU A 426 5.95 -9.96 -0.78
CA GLU A 426 5.91 -8.51 -1.01
C GLU A 426 4.90 -8.08 -2.09
N LEU A 427 4.35 -9.01 -2.86
CA LEU A 427 3.40 -8.72 -3.92
C LEU A 427 1.95 -8.97 -3.46
N ALA A 428 1.10 -7.94 -3.52
CA ALA A 428 -0.35 -8.11 -3.38
C ALA A 428 -0.92 -8.63 -4.71
N ASP A 429 -1.24 -9.92 -4.77
CA ASP A 429 -1.73 -10.59 -5.98
C ASP A 429 -3.18 -11.08 -5.87
N GLY A 430 -3.79 -10.87 -4.70
CA GLY A 430 -5.22 -11.04 -4.45
C GLY A 430 -5.67 -12.46 -4.11
N ILE A 431 -6.95 -12.59 -3.79
CA ILE A 431 -7.57 -13.81 -3.25
C ILE A 431 -7.41 -15.07 -4.13
N ASN A 432 -7.13 -14.92 -5.42
CA ASN A 432 -7.00 -16.05 -6.35
C ASN A 432 -5.59 -16.65 -6.37
N PHE A 433 -4.60 -15.97 -5.78
CA PHE A 433 -3.23 -16.44 -5.64
C PHE A 433 -2.96 -16.82 -4.20
N TRP A 434 -2.43 -18.00 -3.97
CA TRP A 434 -2.22 -18.55 -2.64
C TRP A 434 -1.27 -19.74 -2.68
N TRP A 435 -0.67 -20.08 -1.54
CA TRP A 435 0.15 -21.26 -1.38
C TRP A 435 -0.49 -22.26 -0.42
N GLU A 436 -0.13 -23.52 -0.59
CA GLU A 436 -0.47 -24.56 0.35
C GLU A 436 0.27 -24.37 1.68
N THR A 437 -0.41 -24.69 2.76
CA THR A 437 0.12 -24.56 4.12
C THR A 437 -0.27 -25.75 4.99
N ASN A 438 0.49 -25.97 6.06
CA ASN A 438 0.23 -26.99 7.07
C ASN A 438 0.75 -26.52 8.43
N ALA A 439 0.65 -27.37 9.48
CA ALA A 439 1.09 -27.01 10.83
C ALA A 439 2.61 -26.77 10.95
N ASP A 440 3.43 -27.39 10.10
CA ASP A 440 4.89 -27.23 10.08
C ASP A 440 5.35 -26.01 9.27
N SER A 441 4.43 -25.35 8.55
CA SER A 441 4.73 -24.17 7.73
C SER A 441 4.81 -22.90 8.58
N LEU A 442 5.67 -22.88 9.60
CA LEU A 442 5.76 -21.78 10.56
C LEU A 442 6.01 -20.41 9.91
N ARG A 443 6.75 -20.36 8.80
CA ARG A 443 6.96 -19.10 8.04
C ARG A 443 5.66 -18.44 7.57
N HIS A 444 4.61 -19.24 7.33
CA HIS A 444 3.30 -18.73 6.91
C HIS A 444 2.54 -18.01 8.03
N ALA A 445 3.00 -18.12 9.28
CA ALA A 445 2.53 -17.30 10.38
C ALA A 445 2.75 -15.80 10.10
N ASN A 446 3.72 -15.43 9.26
CA ASN A 446 3.97 -14.05 8.86
C ASN A 446 2.76 -13.40 8.15
N SER A 447 1.95 -14.19 7.46
CA SER A 447 0.78 -13.73 6.70
C SER A 447 -0.52 -14.44 7.13
N ASP A 448 -0.62 -14.91 8.37
CA ASP A 448 -1.87 -15.46 8.91
C ASP A 448 -2.75 -14.35 9.47
N ALA A 449 -3.83 -14.03 8.75
CA ALA A 449 -4.71 -12.92 9.07
C ALA A 449 -5.43 -13.06 10.43
N HIS A 450 -5.53 -14.27 11.00
CA HIS A 450 -6.16 -14.46 12.31
C HIS A 450 -5.41 -13.80 13.47
N HIS A 451 -4.10 -13.49 13.31
CA HIS A 451 -3.35 -12.74 14.31
C HIS A 451 -2.78 -11.42 13.80
N LEU A 452 -3.07 -11.06 12.56
CA LEU A 452 -2.72 -9.74 12.01
C LEU A 452 -3.90 -8.77 12.18
N ARG A 453 -3.61 -7.55 12.62
CA ARG A 453 -4.61 -6.53 12.89
C ARG A 453 -4.16 -5.17 12.36
N ALA A 454 -5.14 -4.34 11.96
CA ALA A 454 -4.86 -2.93 11.73
C ALA A 454 -4.50 -2.24 13.05
N SER A 455 -3.38 -1.55 13.09
CA SER A 455 -2.89 -0.83 14.27
C SER A 455 -2.30 0.52 13.88
N ASP A 456 -2.38 1.51 14.78
CA ASP A 456 -1.61 2.75 14.64
C ASP A 456 -0.12 2.41 14.52
N ALA A 457 0.57 2.96 13.52
CA ALA A 457 1.95 2.59 13.21
C ALA A 457 2.94 2.94 14.32
N ASN A 458 2.72 4.07 15.03
CA ASN A 458 3.55 4.45 16.17
C ASN A 458 3.27 3.58 17.39
N GLU A 459 2.00 3.25 17.62
CA GLU A 459 1.61 2.35 18.72
C GLU A 459 2.13 0.93 18.50
N ASN A 460 2.05 0.42 17.28
CA ASN A 460 2.66 -0.86 16.89
C ASN A 460 4.17 -0.87 17.17
N SER A 461 4.88 0.19 16.78
CA SER A 461 6.31 0.36 17.09
C SER A 461 6.59 0.42 18.59
N SER A 462 5.75 1.11 19.35
CA SER A 462 5.84 1.23 20.82
C SER A 462 5.60 -0.12 21.51
N ARG A 463 4.60 -0.87 21.08
CA ARG A 463 4.32 -2.22 21.57
C ARG A 463 5.50 -3.15 21.27
N GLY A 464 6.06 -3.11 20.06
CA GLY A 464 7.21 -3.92 19.65
C GLY A 464 6.98 -5.42 19.84
N ASN A 465 7.81 -6.08 20.65
CA ASN A 465 7.68 -7.51 20.95
C ASN A 465 7.34 -7.80 22.42
N GLN A 466 6.73 -6.85 23.13
CA GLN A 466 6.32 -7.03 24.52
C GLN A 466 5.25 -8.12 24.64
N PHE A 467 5.25 -8.81 25.78
CA PHE A 467 4.13 -9.68 26.15
C PHE A 467 2.92 -8.84 26.56
N TYR A 468 1.76 -9.49 26.72
CA TYR A 468 0.58 -8.82 27.23
C TYR A 468 0.43 -9.01 28.74
N GLY A 469 -0.11 -7.99 29.41
CA GLY A 469 -0.49 -8.04 30.82
C GLY A 469 0.32 -7.13 31.74
N PRO A 470 0.08 -7.22 33.06
CA PRO A 470 0.67 -6.32 34.06
C PRO A 470 2.19 -6.27 34.01
N GLY A 471 2.72 -5.06 33.87
CA GLY A 471 4.17 -4.83 33.75
C GLY A 471 4.75 -5.16 32.37
N GLN A 472 3.90 -5.43 31.42
CA GLN A 472 4.16 -5.61 30.00
C GLN A 472 3.25 -4.66 29.22
N TYR A 473 2.75 -5.08 28.05
CA TYR A 473 1.86 -4.24 27.25
C TYR A 473 0.39 -4.44 27.65
N GLU A 474 -0.28 -3.35 27.98
CA GLU A 474 -1.71 -3.30 28.32
C GLU A 474 -2.51 -2.28 27.46
N GLY A 475 -1.90 -1.82 26.35
CA GLY A 475 -2.44 -0.78 25.48
C GLY A 475 -1.89 0.62 25.80
N PRO A 476 -2.18 1.60 24.93
CA PRO A 476 -1.85 3.00 25.16
C PRO A 476 -2.60 3.58 26.36
N LEU A 477 -2.09 4.69 26.88
CA LEU A 477 -2.74 5.37 28.00
C LEU A 477 -4.16 5.85 27.60
N GLY A 478 -5.15 5.47 28.38
CA GLY A 478 -6.55 5.86 28.17
C GLY A 478 -7.36 4.87 27.32
N ASN A 479 -6.77 3.71 26.95
CA ASN A 479 -7.55 2.63 26.32
C ASN A 479 -8.62 2.08 27.29
N GLU A 480 -9.70 1.53 26.74
CA GLU A 480 -10.77 0.87 27.50
C GLU A 480 -10.58 -0.65 27.57
N GLY A 481 -9.71 -1.20 26.75
CA GLY A 481 -9.30 -2.60 26.74
C GLY A 481 -10.21 -3.52 25.96
N SER A 482 -10.99 -2.99 25.02
CA SER A 482 -11.85 -3.76 24.12
C SER A 482 -11.11 -4.70 23.17
N PHE A 483 -9.79 -4.58 23.09
CA PHE A 483 -8.91 -5.44 22.30
C PHE A 483 -8.41 -6.69 23.05
N LYS A 484 -8.64 -6.77 24.36
CA LYS A 484 -7.98 -7.76 25.22
C LYS A 484 -8.40 -9.20 24.92
N GLY A 485 -9.67 -9.42 24.72
CA GLY A 485 -10.18 -10.72 24.28
C GLY A 485 -9.71 -11.09 22.88
N ASP A 486 -9.71 -10.12 21.96
CA ASP A 486 -9.27 -10.28 20.57
C ASP A 486 -7.84 -10.80 20.48
N VAL A 487 -6.90 -10.13 21.17
CA VAL A 487 -5.49 -10.53 21.18
C VAL A 487 -5.29 -11.89 21.85
N SER A 488 -6.08 -12.20 22.89
CA SER A 488 -6.04 -13.51 23.55
C SER A 488 -6.44 -14.62 22.59
N ARG A 489 -7.57 -14.47 21.89
CA ARG A 489 -8.05 -15.45 20.91
C ARG A 489 -7.12 -15.59 19.72
N ALA A 490 -6.49 -14.50 19.29
CA ALA A 490 -5.48 -14.54 18.22
C ALA A 490 -4.23 -15.33 18.62
N ILE A 491 -3.70 -15.12 19.83
CA ILE A 491 -2.51 -15.81 20.33
C ILE A 491 -2.79 -17.29 20.58
N LEU A 492 -3.94 -17.61 21.19
CA LEU A 492 -4.35 -18.98 21.45
C LEU A 492 -4.56 -19.75 20.13
N TYR A 493 -5.12 -19.11 19.10
CA TYR A 493 -5.22 -19.68 17.76
C TYR A 493 -3.83 -20.03 17.20
N MET A 494 -2.86 -19.12 17.27
CA MET A 494 -1.52 -19.34 16.75
C MET A 494 -0.84 -20.54 17.41
N ALA A 495 -1.01 -20.71 18.72
CA ALA A 495 -0.45 -21.83 19.48
C ALA A 495 -1.03 -23.19 19.07
N ILE A 496 -2.25 -23.24 18.53
CA ILE A 496 -2.83 -24.48 17.98
C ILE A 496 -2.44 -24.65 16.50
N ARG A 497 -2.48 -23.54 15.74
CA ARG A 497 -2.32 -23.59 14.28
C ARG A 497 -0.94 -24.05 13.84
N TYR A 498 0.11 -23.66 14.55
CA TYR A 498 1.50 -23.87 14.11
C TYR A 498 2.29 -24.72 15.11
N ASN A 499 2.96 -25.76 14.59
CA ASN A 499 4.00 -26.45 15.34
C ASN A 499 5.14 -25.49 15.66
N GLY A 500 5.66 -25.58 16.89
CA GLY A 500 6.72 -24.68 17.37
C GLY A 500 6.23 -23.40 18.01
N LEU A 501 4.91 -23.09 17.99
CA LEU A 501 4.34 -22.03 18.80
C LEU A 501 3.60 -22.58 20.01
N ASN A 502 3.76 -21.93 21.16
CA ASN A 502 3.15 -22.36 22.41
C ASN A 502 2.81 -21.14 23.29
N VAL A 503 1.85 -21.29 24.18
CA VAL A 503 1.51 -20.28 25.21
C VAL A 503 1.75 -20.87 26.58
N VAL A 504 2.55 -20.16 27.39
CA VAL A 504 2.99 -20.60 28.73
C VAL A 504 2.71 -19.52 29.76
N ASN A 505 2.76 -19.91 31.05
CA ASN A 505 2.68 -18.93 32.14
C ASN A 505 3.99 -18.13 32.26
N GLY A 506 3.86 -16.85 32.62
CA GLY A 506 4.99 -15.92 32.77
C GLY A 506 5.51 -15.40 31.43
N PHE A 507 6.73 -14.89 31.44
CA PHE A 507 7.32 -14.18 30.29
C PHE A 507 8.55 -14.94 29.79
N PRO A 508 8.36 -15.93 28.91
CA PRO A 508 9.42 -16.81 28.45
C PRO A 508 10.45 -16.08 27.58
N THR A 509 11.68 -16.60 27.56
CA THR A 509 12.75 -16.14 26.67
C THR A 509 12.98 -17.04 25.47
N LEU A 510 12.38 -18.22 25.47
CA LEU A 510 12.50 -19.19 24.38
C LEU A 510 11.68 -18.74 23.16
N VAL A 511 12.29 -18.77 21.99
CA VAL A 511 11.60 -18.52 20.73
C VAL A 511 10.56 -19.62 20.50
N GLY A 512 9.37 -19.25 20.04
CA GLY A 512 8.21 -20.13 19.92
C GLY A 512 7.32 -20.15 21.16
N GLU A 513 7.75 -19.59 22.30
CA GLU A 513 6.91 -19.48 23.49
C GLU A 513 6.44 -18.03 23.70
N PHE A 514 5.18 -17.88 24.07
CA PHE A 514 4.56 -16.59 24.40
C PHE A 514 3.81 -16.67 25.73
N GLY A 515 3.67 -15.56 26.43
CA GLY A 515 3.00 -15.49 27.73
C GLY A 515 2.30 -14.12 27.93
N ASP A 516 1.60 -13.91 29.01
CA ASP A 516 1.34 -14.84 30.10
C ASP A 516 -0.02 -15.57 29.87
N LEU A 517 -0.02 -16.89 29.89
CA LEU A 517 -1.24 -17.67 29.66
C LEU A 517 -2.37 -17.32 30.64
N ALA A 518 -2.04 -17.14 31.94
CA ALA A 518 -3.07 -16.80 32.94
C ALA A 518 -3.74 -15.46 32.62
N THR A 519 -2.98 -14.46 32.20
CA THR A 519 -3.51 -13.16 31.76
C THR A 519 -4.38 -13.29 30.51
N LEU A 520 -3.91 -14.05 29.51
CA LEU A 520 -4.68 -14.24 28.28
C LEU A 520 -6.02 -14.95 28.55
N LEU A 521 -6.05 -15.96 29.42
CA LEU A 521 -7.29 -16.62 29.82
C LEU A 521 -8.24 -15.67 30.56
N GLN A 522 -7.70 -14.81 31.44
CA GLN A 522 -8.49 -13.79 32.11
C GLN A 522 -9.09 -12.77 31.12
N TRP A 523 -8.30 -12.31 30.17
CA TRP A 523 -8.75 -11.37 29.12
C TRP A 523 -9.80 -12.00 28.22
N HIS A 524 -9.60 -13.23 27.77
CA HIS A 524 -10.57 -13.98 27.00
C HIS A 524 -11.94 -14.10 27.71
N ALA A 525 -11.91 -14.38 29.02
CA ALA A 525 -13.16 -14.53 29.82
C ALA A 525 -13.85 -13.18 30.09
N ALA A 526 -13.09 -12.09 30.21
CA ALA A 526 -13.62 -10.75 30.49
C ALA A 526 -14.18 -10.05 29.26
N ASP A 527 -13.65 -10.37 28.08
CA ASP A 527 -13.99 -9.76 26.81
C ASP A 527 -14.38 -10.89 25.80
N PRO A 528 -15.66 -11.30 25.79
CA PRO A 528 -16.14 -12.36 24.90
C PRO A 528 -16.21 -11.90 23.44
N PRO A 529 -16.10 -12.83 22.45
CA PRO A 529 -16.16 -12.46 21.04
C PRO A 529 -17.49 -11.81 20.68
N ASP A 530 -17.41 -10.73 19.96
CA ASP A 530 -18.53 -9.90 19.50
C ASP A 530 -18.82 -10.08 18.00
N ASP A 531 -19.76 -9.29 17.47
CA ASP A 531 -20.11 -9.30 16.05
C ASP A 531 -18.97 -8.78 15.15
N PHE A 532 -18.10 -7.90 15.65
CA PHE A 532 -16.93 -7.42 14.92
C PHE A 532 -15.94 -8.57 14.68
N GLU A 533 -15.60 -9.33 15.72
CA GLU A 533 -14.74 -10.51 15.57
C GLU A 533 -15.38 -11.61 14.71
N MET A 534 -16.70 -11.81 14.83
CA MET A 534 -17.41 -12.77 14.00
C MET A 534 -17.36 -12.37 12.52
N ASN A 535 -17.57 -11.09 12.21
CA ASN A 535 -17.41 -10.58 10.85
C ASN A 535 -15.98 -10.78 10.36
N ARG A 536 -15.00 -10.43 11.18
CA ARG A 536 -13.59 -10.65 10.89
C ARG A 536 -13.28 -12.11 10.57
N ASN A 537 -13.77 -13.03 11.39
CA ASN A 537 -13.61 -14.48 11.17
C ASN A 537 -14.26 -14.94 9.86
N ASN A 538 -15.40 -14.37 9.48
CA ASN A 538 -16.07 -14.63 8.21
C ASN A 538 -15.24 -14.13 7.01
N VAL A 539 -14.72 -12.92 7.07
CA VAL A 539 -13.87 -12.33 6.00
C VAL A 539 -12.62 -13.17 5.80
N ILE A 540 -11.88 -13.50 6.86
CA ILE A 540 -10.65 -14.29 6.77
C ILE A 540 -10.95 -15.69 6.19
N TYR A 541 -12.09 -16.30 6.56
CA TYR A 541 -12.50 -17.58 6.00
C TYR A 541 -12.66 -17.54 4.47
N THR A 542 -13.05 -16.41 3.87
CA THR A 542 -13.13 -16.28 2.41
C THR A 542 -11.76 -16.40 1.75
N TRP A 543 -10.71 -15.93 2.42
CA TRP A 543 -9.34 -15.96 1.94
C TRP A 543 -8.62 -17.26 2.32
N GLN A 544 -8.44 -17.52 3.63
CA GLN A 544 -7.59 -18.58 4.15
C GLN A 544 -8.27 -19.94 4.24
N LYS A 545 -9.60 -20.02 4.13
CA LYS A 545 -10.41 -21.24 4.25
C LYS A 545 -10.31 -21.94 5.61
N ASN A 546 -9.80 -21.26 6.63
CA ASN A 546 -9.91 -21.66 8.03
C ASN A 546 -10.52 -20.54 8.88
N ARG A 547 -10.90 -20.87 10.10
CA ARG A 547 -11.55 -19.94 11.04
C ARG A 547 -10.85 -20.02 12.39
N ASN A 548 -10.91 -18.94 13.17
CA ASN A 548 -10.52 -19.00 14.57
C ASN A 548 -11.66 -19.63 15.40
N PRO A 549 -11.47 -20.87 15.92
CA PRO A 549 -12.50 -21.58 16.65
C PRO A 549 -12.86 -20.92 17.99
N PHE A 550 -11.97 -20.11 18.54
CA PHE A 550 -12.19 -19.40 19.82
C PHE A 550 -13.10 -18.17 19.67
N ILE A 551 -13.44 -17.80 18.43
CA ILE A 551 -14.50 -16.83 18.11
C ILE A 551 -15.83 -17.57 17.91
N ASP A 552 -15.85 -18.68 17.16
CA ASP A 552 -17.06 -19.44 16.90
C ASP A 552 -17.55 -20.20 18.16
N PHE A 553 -16.62 -20.72 18.97
CA PHE A 553 -16.87 -21.48 20.22
C PHE A 553 -15.90 -21.04 21.32
N PRO A 554 -16.11 -19.87 21.94
CA PRO A 554 -15.18 -19.32 22.92
C PRO A 554 -14.94 -20.24 24.12
N GLU A 555 -15.94 -21.01 24.52
CA GLU A 555 -15.81 -21.98 25.61
C GLU A 555 -14.79 -23.09 25.34
N MET A 556 -14.38 -23.32 24.08
CA MET A 556 -13.38 -24.34 23.73
C MET A 556 -12.02 -24.04 24.39
N VAL A 557 -11.72 -22.78 24.69
CA VAL A 557 -10.53 -22.37 25.45
C VAL A 557 -10.48 -23.04 26.82
N ASP A 558 -11.63 -23.17 27.51
CA ASP A 558 -11.72 -23.85 28.80
C ASP A 558 -11.37 -25.34 28.73
N PHE A 559 -11.71 -26.01 27.63
CA PHE A 559 -11.44 -27.43 27.42
C PHE A 559 -9.98 -27.73 27.06
N ILE A 560 -9.22 -26.69 26.64
CA ILE A 560 -7.81 -26.84 26.27
C ILE A 560 -6.89 -26.32 27.39
N TRP A 561 -7.11 -25.10 27.90
CA TRP A 561 -6.23 -24.45 28.88
C TRP A 561 -6.93 -24.05 30.20
N GLY A 562 -8.24 -24.12 30.24
CA GLY A 562 -9.03 -23.68 31.38
C GLY A 562 -9.49 -24.78 32.34
N PRO A 563 -10.49 -24.53 33.16
CA PRO A 563 -10.95 -25.45 34.22
C PRO A 563 -11.58 -26.76 33.71
N LYS A 564 -11.93 -26.84 32.43
CA LYS A 564 -12.47 -28.04 31.77
C LYS A 564 -11.41 -28.80 30.97
N ALA A 565 -10.12 -28.50 31.17
CA ALA A 565 -9.05 -29.14 30.42
C ALA A 565 -9.08 -30.69 30.63
N GLY A 566 -9.23 -31.42 29.51
CA GLY A 566 -9.37 -32.89 29.52
C GLY A 566 -10.82 -33.39 29.54
N ASP A 567 -11.81 -32.54 29.75
CA ASP A 567 -13.23 -32.92 29.59
C ASP A 567 -13.57 -33.09 28.10
N ILE A 568 -14.65 -33.80 27.83
CA ILE A 568 -15.18 -34.01 26.47
C ILE A 568 -15.84 -32.72 25.99
N TRP A 569 -15.33 -32.16 24.88
CA TRP A 569 -16.01 -31.07 24.20
C TRP A 569 -17.17 -31.61 23.34
N SER A 570 -18.30 -30.94 23.34
CA SER A 570 -19.43 -31.25 22.47
C SER A 570 -20.10 -30.00 21.94
N GLN A 571 -20.25 -29.95 20.62
CA GLN A 571 -20.90 -28.84 19.91
C GLN A 571 -22.35 -28.61 20.35
N THR A 572 -23.06 -29.68 20.75
CA THR A 572 -24.46 -29.59 21.18
C THR A 572 -24.66 -28.94 22.54
N LEU A 573 -23.63 -28.91 23.40
CA LEU A 573 -23.69 -28.24 24.70
C LEU A 573 -23.62 -26.72 24.60
N SER A 574 -23.02 -26.18 23.53
CA SER A 574 -22.94 -24.73 23.26
C SER A 574 -24.27 -24.13 22.84
N LEU A 575 -25.17 -24.90 22.24
CA LEU A 575 -26.46 -24.42 21.74
C LEU A 575 -27.56 -24.23 22.83
N VAL A 576 -27.29 -24.64 24.06
CA VAL A 576 -28.32 -24.64 25.11
C VAL A 576 -28.49 -23.28 25.78
N ASP A 577 -27.56 -22.36 25.69
CA ASP A 577 -27.62 -21.11 26.47
C ASP A 577 -28.22 -19.90 25.73
N PHE A 578 -28.36 -19.92 24.40
CA PHE A 578 -29.01 -18.83 23.65
C PHE A 578 -30.53 -18.88 23.59
N GLN A 579 -31.18 -19.89 24.21
CA GLN A 579 -32.60 -19.96 24.37
C GLN A 579 -33.09 -19.36 25.70
N LYS A 580 -32.26 -18.64 26.46
CA LYS A 580 -32.69 -17.99 27.71
C LYS A 580 -33.61 -16.82 27.42
N ASN A 581 -34.90 -17.11 27.67
CA ASN A 581 -35.95 -16.14 27.95
C ASN A 581 -36.18 -15.00 26.99
N ARG A 582 -36.65 -15.31 25.76
CA ARG A 582 -37.24 -14.24 24.93
C ARG A 582 -38.60 -13.85 25.53
N PHE A 583 -38.63 -12.75 26.25
CA PHE A 583 -39.89 -12.07 26.52
C PHE A 583 -40.59 -11.72 25.22
N LYS A 584 -41.88 -11.95 25.14
CA LYS A 584 -42.67 -11.47 24.01
C LYS A 584 -43.58 -10.36 24.49
N VAL A 585 -43.61 -9.26 23.76
CA VAL A 585 -44.50 -8.12 23.98
C VAL A 585 -45.42 -7.99 22.78
N TYR A 586 -46.71 -8.09 23.01
CA TYR A 586 -47.72 -8.00 21.96
C TYR A 586 -49.01 -7.39 22.51
N PRO A 587 -49.97 -6.92 21.65
CA PRO A 587 -49.82 -6.78 20.22
C PRO A 587 -48.90 -5.62 19.83
N ASN A 588 -48.33 -5.71 18.60
CA ASN A 588 -47.61 -4.61 18.00
C ASN A 588 -48.04 -4.48 16.53
N PRO A 589 -48.77 -3.43 16.14
CA PRO A 589 -49.18 -2.24 16.93
C PRO A 589 -50.19 -2.52 18.06
N SER A 590 -50.16 -1.66 19.12
CA SER A 590 -51.01 -1.73 20.29
C SER A 590 -51.96 -0.52 20.39
N ASN A 591 -53.14 -0.73 20.96
CA ASN A 591 -54.09 0.34 21.34
C ASN A 591 -54.00 0.72 22.82
N GLY A 592 -52.85 0.52 23.44
CA GLY A 592 -52.60 0.84 24.85
C GLY A 592 -52.54 -0.37 25.78
N GLN A 593 -52.93 -1.56 25.35
CA GLN A 593 -52.79 -2.79 26.12
C GLN A 593 -51.61 -3.61 25.58
N LEU A 594 -50.69 -3.99 26.45
CA LEU A 594 -49.51 -4.81 26.12
C LEU A 594 -49.49 -6.06 26.99
N PHE A 595 -49.33 -7.22 26.37
CA PHE A 595 -49.14 -8.51 27.03
C PHE A 595 -47.66 -8.85 27.05
N PHE A 596 -47.13 -9.18 28.21
CA PHE A 596 -45.78 -9.64 28.44
C PHE A 596 -45.83 -11.12 28.79
N THR A 597 -45.16 -11.95 28.00
CA THR A 597 -45.10 -13.40 28.22
C THR A 597 -43.65 -13.89 28.26
N GLY A 598 -43.44 -14.99 28.99
CA GLY A 598 -42.12 -15.55 29.25
C GLY A 598 -41.43 -15.00 30.49
N ILE A 599 -42.18 -14.30 31.36
CA ILE A 599 -41.66 -13.75 32.61
C ILE A 599 -41.60 -14.86 33.66
N LYS A 600 -40.40 -15.09 34.23
CA LYS A 600 -40.15 -16.15 35.24
C LYS A 600 -39.66 -15.63 36.58
N ASP A 601 -39.16 -14.41 36.62
CA ASP A 601 -38.59 -13.76 37.79
C ASP A 601 -38.92 -12.26 37.80
N GLU A 602 -38.42 -11.54 38.80
CA GLU A 602 -38.62 -10.10 38.91
C GLU A 602 -38.08 -9.40 37.65
N THR A 603 -39.01 -8.76 36.93
CA THR A 603 -38.70 -8.08 35.65
C THR A 603 -39.19 -6.65 35.70
N ILE A 604 -38.29 -5.69 35.48
CA ILE A 604 -38.60 -4.28 35.35
C ILE A 604 -38.96 -3.99 33.90
N VAL A 605 -40.16 -3.53 33.66
CA VAL A 605 -40.65 -3.06 32.36
C VAL A 605 -40.58 -1.55 32.31
N GLN A 606 -39.85 -1.01 31.35
CA GLN A 606 -39.71 0.43 31.10
C GLN A 606 -40.14 0.73 29.67
N ILE A 607 -40.81 1.86 29.44
CA ILE A 607 -41.17 2.33 28.10
C ILE A 607 -40.54 3.71 27.91
N PHE A 608 -39.86 3.87 26.79
CA PHE A 608 -39.18 5.11 26.40
C PHE A 608 -39.78 5.66 25.11
N SER A 609 -39.88 6.98 25.00
CA SER A 609 -40.11 7.64 23.71
C SER A 609 -38.88 7.47 22.80
N ILE A 610 -39.01 7.76 21.51
CA ILE A 610 -37.88 7.78 20.56
C ILE A 610 -36.81 8.82 20.90
N THR A 611 -37.13 9.80 21.76
CA THR A 611 -36.18 10.81 22.27
C THR A 611 -35.48 10.37 23.55
N GLY A 612 -35.65 9.10 23.97
CA GLY A 612 -35.02 8.55 25.18
C GLY A 612 -35.71 8.91 26.51
N GLN A 613 -36.81 9.64 26.48
CA GLN A 613 -37.56 9.96 27.71
C GLN A 613 -38.31 8.73 28.23
N LYS A 614 -38.04 8.32 29.47
CA LYS A 614 -38.80 7.26 30.14
C LYS A 614 -40.22 7.77 30.42
N VAL A 615 -41.24 7.09 29.87
CA VAL A 615 -42.66 7.46 29.97
C VAL A 615 -43.48 6.48 30.81
N PHE A 616 -42.95 5.28 31.09
CA PHE A 616 -43.62 4.29 31.93
C PHE A 616 -42.57 3.37 32.58
N GLU A 617 -42.89 2.89 33.80
CA GLU A 617 -42.12 1.86 34.51
C GLU A 617 -43.02 1.03 35.39
N LYS A 618 -42.85 -0.29 35.40
CA LYS A 618 -43.56 -1.23 36.27
C LYS A 618 -42.74 -2.50 36.47
N THR A 619 -42.67 -3.01 37.68
CA THR A 619 -42.12 -4.33 37.98
C THR A 619 -43.20 -5.40 37.91
N ILE A 620 -42.91 -6.53 37.26
CA ILE A 620 -43.76 -7.70 37.15
C ILE A 620 -42.97 -8.95 37.54
N PHE A 621 -43.67 -9.98 38.05
CA PHE A 621 -43.06 -11.21 38.58
C PHE A 621 -43.49 -12.47 37.82
N GLN A 622 -44.46 -12.34 36.92
CA GLN A 622 -45.01 -13.38 36.06
C GLN A 622 -45.60 -12.73 34.80
N ASP A 623 -46.03 -13.55 33.85
CA ASP A 623 -46.72 -13.06 32.66
C ASP A 623 -47.85 -12.11 33.07
N ALA A 624 -47.93 -10.96 32.43
CA ALA A 624 -48.84 -9.86 32.81
C ALA A 624 -49.35 -9.11 31.58
N ASP A 625 -50.55 -8.55 31.74
CA ASP A 625 -51.06 -7.50 30.88
C ASP A 625 -50.88 -6.13 31.54
N ILE A 626 -50.47 -5.16 30.76
CA ILE A 626 -50.20 -3.79 31.20
C ILE A 626 -50.99 -2.83 30.31
N GLN A 627 -51.90 -2.08 30.93
CA GLN A 627 -52.59 -0.99 30.25
C GLN A 627 -51.77 0.29 30.40
N VAL A 628 -51.45 0.91 29.27
CA VAL A 628 -50.72 2.17 29.21
C VAL A 628 -51.47 3.18 28.36
N ASN A 629 -51.44 4.44 28.76
CA ASN A 629 -52.10 5.52 28.02
C ASN A 629 -51.01 6.32 27.28
N MET A 630 -50.73 5.91 26.05
CA MET A 630 -49.67 6.50 25.21
C MET A 630 -50.29 7.22 24.01
N ARG A 631 -49.64 8.31 23.58
CA ARG A 631 -49.98 8.95 22.30
C ARG A 631 -49.57 8.03 21.15
N SER A 632 -50.27 8.12 20.02
CA SER A 632 -49.86 7.40 18.81
C SER A 632 -48.42 7.74 18.45
N GLY A 633 -47.64 6.70 18.22
CA GLY A 633 -46.20 6.87 17.93
C GLY A 633 -45.40 5.60 18.16
N VAL A 634 -44.06 5.72 17.95
CA VAL A 634 -43.10 4.65 18.16
C VAL A 634 -42.45 4.79 19.54
N TYR A 635 -42.33 3.67 20.25
CA TYR A 635 -41.75 3.59 21.59
C TYR A 635 -40.83 2.39 21.70
N LEU A 636 -39.90 2.46 22.63
CA LEU A 636 -39.00 1.36 22.99
C LEU A 636 -39.45 0.78 24.34
N VAL A 637 -39.81 -0.49 24.35
CA VAL A 637 -40.12 -1.23 25.57
C VAL A 637 -38.87 -2.00 25.98
N LYS A 638 -38.30 -1.63 27.12
CA LYS A 638 -37.12 -2.28 27.72
C LYS A 638 -37.61 -3.13 28.90
N THR A 639 -37.22 -4.39 28.90
CA THR A 639 -37.44 -5.33 30.00
C THR A 639 -36.09 -5.72 30.60
N THR A 640 -35.95 -5.62 31.92
CA THR A 640 -34.71 -5.97 32.63
C THR A 640 -35.07 -6.97 33.75
N ALA A 641 -34.44 -8.14 33.70
CA ALA A 641 -34.56 -9.21 34.67
C ALA A 641 -33.16 -9.67 35.12
N THR A 642 -33.08 -10.56 36.11
CA THR A 642 -31.81 -11.18 36.54
C THR A 642 -31.12 -11.95 35.40
N SER A 643 -31.89 -12.42 34.43
CA SER A 643 -31.45 -13.15 33.24
C SER A 643 -30.97 -12.25 32.10
N GLY A 644 -31.07 -10.93 32.23
CA GLY A 644 -30.61 -9.96 31.21
C GLY A 644 -31.63 -8.88 30.85
N THR A 645 -31.27 -8.07 29.89
CA THR A 645 -32.07 -6.96 29.37
C THR A 645 -32.48 -7.22 27.92
N GLN A 646 -33.73 -6.94 27.58
CA GLN A 646 -34.23 -7.00 26.20
C GLN A 646 -34.96 -5.70 25.85
N THR A 647 -34.82 -5.21 24.63
CA THR A 647 -35.54 -4.03 24.12
C THR A 647 -36.35 -4.40 22.88
N GLN A 648 -37.61 -3.98 22.81
CA GLN A 648 -38.50 -4.20 21.67
C GLN A 648 -39.16 -2.89 21.25
N LYS A 649 -39.16 -2.62 19.93
CA LYS A 649 -39.95 -1.51 19.37
C LYS A 649 -41.42 -1.83 19.37
N VAL A 650 -42.28 -0.93 19.94
CA VAL A 650 -43.73 -1.04 19.95
C VAL A 650 -44.35 0.22 19.34
N ILE A 651 -45.35 0.03 18.51
CA ILE A 651 -46.14 1.12 17.90
C ILE A 651 -47.45 1.23 18.62
N PHE A 652 -47.76 2.41 19.14
CA PHE A 652 -49.09 2.73 19.66
C PHE A 652 -49.92 3.47 18.60
N ARG A 653 -51.20 3.12 18.49
CA ARG A 653 -52.15 3.73 17.55
C ARG A 653 -53.15 4.62 18.25
#